data_99e5519b9ca01b439cc37b8deececb44
#
_entry.id   99e5519b9ca01b439cc37b8deececb44
#
_cell.length_a   1.000
_cell.length_b   1.000
_cell.length_c   1.000
_cell.angle_alpha   90.00
_cell.angle_beta   90.00
_cell.angle_gamma   90.00
#
_symmetry.space_group_name_H-M   'P 1'
#
loop_
_entity.id
_entity.type
_entity.pdbx_description
1 polymer ?
#
loop_
_entity_poly.entity_id
_entity_poly.type
_entity_poly.pdbx_seq_one_letter_code
_entity_poly.pdbx_strand_id
1 'polypeptide(L)'
;LIIQSKALLNNLLSEPNQYISDETLKYLVNQMLTLSSKDFSKGRNTYGFSSPDKKKLVDDILTTLVSNNNQLSNLYDKWCNESYSLSKYYSKKEFVKPDISKIDKFTPIKNYILECAKSMNQSGTFITATDDITISPPPNITAPAETEPQSADDDNGFIDDTKPEEYEYTELQKIPSFILGNEGKEVIDFKKAYQNSSDLQTRTAQSCRKLADCYYYGKGTEKDYNAAQMWYGIAADSYGDSMSAYKLGQMYLYGTKDTEINKELGNYYCKTAFIQFRDGLKNRNYFYELENDSDNLHYYSEVDSYEAYIEYLLGRMYLKGEGVEQDYRCSSNVFSLAAKNGYSHAYYYLGNQFYYGLGFTQDYEKAFDYYLKADRKGDKYAAYRLGKMCLSGEGVNIDIQQAEHYFSKATKTVVLANYDLAKLYEDYADDFNNVSKDYINGLYKKALEGMIEQEENDIQNAFTEMRIANMYLAGKGTDININSAIEWLNKAAKQDNPNAAYQLGYIYSSEKYNIIDEQKANENYKKACLEYEKAEEENSNVTAESRLGKMYLNGYGVEKDIQKAVIWLKKATLNGSASSAYTLAKLYENGEGVEKNIEEAYSYYQISAVLGNSYANYQVGKISLQKGEIEKAVENFQEAAKGNISHAWFKLGKIYSDESYGLYDISKAQLCYSNALNLYITDYTQNPDDFTAYRLGKMYFNGLGTDIDINKAIHWFSQAEKLGNTNAAYQLGKIAFENNDIENAIKHFQYAAQGNISNAWFDLAKIHSNESYAHYDVAKAQLCYSNALNLYITDYKQNPNDYIAYRLGNMYLKGLGTDMNINQAIYWFSEAEKFENANAAYQLGYIYHSEKYGLQNNELASNYFRKALSAYLIRFNNNQTDSELALRIGTFYQYGLGIERDIEKALLWYKKAVELGNIKAQQKIEETNTQQQITVLNLASIAAHMGKIINTETIAAAKQKYTSDSKQLRDEKIQKIQLGHAVSDNPISYDY
;
A
#
# COMPACT_ATOMS: atom_id res chain seq x y z
N LEU A 1 -3.35 17.87 -6.87
CA LEU A 1 -3.65 18.60 -8.12
C LEU A 1 -2.38 18.90 -8.92
N ILE A 2 -1.36 19.52 -8.35
CA ILE A 2 -0.07 19.81 -9.04
C ILE A 2 0.62 18.50 -9.47
N ILE A 3 0.61 17.48 -8.65
CA ILE A 3 1.20 16.17 -8.94
C ILE A 3 0.39 15.42 -9.99
N GLN A 4 -0.95 15.48 -9.92
CA GLN A 4 -1.86 14.93 -10.94
C GLN A 4 -1.69 15.64 -12.27
N SER A 5 -1.60 16.97 -12.26
CA SER A 5 -1.31 17.76 -13.47
C SER A 5 0.06 17.43 -14.04
N LYS A 6 1.05 17.13 -13.23
CA LYS A 6 2.41 16.78 -13.66
C LYS A 6 2.48 15.36 -14.27
N ALA A 7 1.77 14.39 -13.70
CA ALA A 7 1.65 13.03 -14.27
C ALA A 7 0.90 13.05 -15.62
N LEU A 8 -0.21 13.79 -15.68
CA LEU A 8 -0.99 13.97 -16.90
C LEU A 8 -0.20 14.75 -17.96
N LEU A 9 0.60 15.73 -17.53
CA LEU A 9 1.52 16.49 -18.38
C LEU A 9 2.60 15.59 -18.98
N ASN A 10 3.18 14.70 -18.20
CA ASN A 10 4.19 13.76 -18.67
C ASN A 10 3.62 12.79 -19.70
N ASN A 11 2.38 12.30 -19.52
CA ASN A 11 1.71 11.46 -20.51
C ASN A 11 1.37 12.20 -21.79
N LEU A 12 0.96 13.47 -21.72
CA LEU A 12 0.72 14.32 -22.88
C LEU A 12 2.00 14.71 -23.64
N LEU A 13 3.13 14.82 -22.94
CA LEU A 13 4.43 15.12 -23.53
C LEU A 13 5.11 13.89 -24.14
N SER A 14 4.79 12.67 -23.65
CA SER A 14 5.37 11.43 -24.19
C SER A 14 4.76 11.02 -25.54
N GLU A 15 3.54 11.48 -25.87
CA GLU A 15 2.88 11.17 -27.14
C GLU A 15 2.21 12.42 -27.76
N PRO A 16 2.98 13.34 -28.34
CA PRO A 16 2.46 14.63 -28.83
C PRO A 16 1.48 14.55 -30.01
N ASN A 17 1.29 13.36 -30.60
CA ASN A 17 0.40 13.13 -31.74
C ASN A 17 -0.81 12.22 -31.39
N GLN A 18 -1.02 11.83 -30.14
CA GLN A 18 -2.17 11.01 -29.76
C GLN A 18 -3.44 11.87 -29.70
N TYR A 19 -4.52 11.37 -30.30
CA TYR A 19 -5.84 12.00 -30.22
C TYR A 19 -6.34 11.97 -28.75
N ILE A 20 -6.37 13.13 -28.13
CA ILE A 20 -6.94 13.29 -26.79
C ILE A 20 -8.44 13.49 -26.96
N SER A 21 -9.26 12.69 -26.28
CA SER A 21 -10.71 12.85 -26.37
C SER A 21 -11.16 14.23 -25.90
N ASP A 22 -12.20 14.77 -26.53
CA ASP A 22 -12.78 16.08 -26.18
C ASP A 22 -13.16 16.18 -24.70
N GLU A 23 -13.52 15.06 -24.07
CA GLU A 23 -13.87 15.00 -22.64
C GLU A 23 -12.65 15.14 -21.74
N THR A 24 -11.55 14.48 -22.06
CA THR A 24 -10.27 14.63 -21.32
C THR A 24 -9.74 16.05 -21.44
N LEU A 25 -9.88 16.67 -22.61
CA LEU A 25 -9.52 18.06 -22.85
C LEU A 25 -10.42 19.03 -22.10
N LYS A 26 -11.74 18.79 -22.07
CA LYS A 26 -12.72 19.59 -21.28
C LYS A 26 -12.42 19.50 -19.78
N TYR A 27 -12.07 18.29 -19.31
CA TYR A 27 -11.71 18.11 -17.91
C TYR A 27 -10.44 18.87 -17.54
N LEU A 28 -9.37 18.76 -18.34
CA LEU A 28 -8.12 19.50 -18.15
C LEU A 28 -8.36 21.02 -18.15
N VAL A 29 -9.14 21.51 -19.12
CA VAL A 29 -9.48 22.93 -19.24
C VAL A 29 -10.33 23.38 -18.03
N ASN A 30 -11.27 22.58 -17.55
CA ASN A 30 -12.06 22.89 -16.36
C ASN A 30 -11.22 22.90 -15.07
N GLN A 31 -10.27 21.98 -14.91
CA GLN A 31 -9.33 22.00 -13.78
C GLN A 31 -8.42 23.23 -13.83
N MET A 32 -7.96 23.60 -15.02
CA MET A 32 -7.16 24.81 -15.27
C MET A 32 -7.98 26.08 -15.01
N LEU A 33 -9.25 26.12 -15.44
CA LEU A 33 -10.19 27.22 -15.17
C LEU A 33 -10.46 27.38 -13.69
N THR A 34 -10.64 26.26 -12.98
CA THR A 34 -10.90 26.26 -11.52
C THR A 34 -9.67 26.79 -10.76
N LEU A 35 -8.46 26.41 -11.18
CA LEU A 35 -7.21 26.93 -10.60
C LEU A 35 -7.00 28.42 -10.90
N SER A 36 -7.34 28.89 -12.12
CA SER A 36 -7.13 30.29 -12.49
C SER A 36 -8.23 31.22 -12.01
N SER A 37 -9.49 30.81 -11.97
CA SER A 37 -10.62 31.64 -11.55
C SER A 37 -10.60 31.99 -10.06
N LYS A 38 -10.07 31.08 -9.22
CA LYS A 38 -9.93 31.35 -7.77
C LYS A 38 -8.83 32.33 -7.42
N ASP A 39 -7.81 32.47 -8.28
CA ASP A 39 -6.69 33.40 -8.06
C ASP A 39 -6.96 34.83 -8.51
N PHE A 40 -7.90 35.04 -9.44
CA PHE A 40 -8.15 36.37 -10.00
C PHE A 40 -9.01 37.31 -9.14
N SER A 41 -9.81 36.74 -8.19
CA SER A 41 -10.80 37.55 -7.48
C SER A 41 -10.27 38.31 -6.25
N LYS A 42 -9.11 38.00 -5.65
CA LYS A 42 -8.69 38.65 -4.36
C LYS A 42 -7.23 38.97 -4.13
N GLY A 43 -6.29 38.73 -5.06
CA GLY A 43 -4.88 39.10 -4.87
C GLY A 43 -4.18 38.42 -3.66
N ARG A 44 -4.72 37.33 -3.10
CA ARG A 44 -4.14 36.55 -2.01
C ARG A 44 -4.03 35.07 -2.39
N ASN A 45 -2.84 34.53 -2.19
CA ASN A 45 -2.52 33.12 -2.42
C ASN A 45 -3.28 32.19 -1.47
N THR A 46 -4.19 31.37 -1.99
CA THR A 46 -4.97 30.40 -1.18
C THR A 46 -4.58 28.94 -1.36
N TYR A 47 -3.48 28.61 -2.07
CA TYR A 47 -3.07 27.22 -2.33
C TYR A 47 -1.57 26.99 -2.10
N GLY A 48 -1.00 27.42 -0.97
CA GLY A 48 0.40 27.13 -0.64
C GLY A 48 1.45 27.69 -1.63
N PHE A 49 1.03 28.49 -2.60
CA PHE A 49 1.91 29.18 -3.50
C PHE A 49 2.25 30.55 -2.89
N SER A 50 3.39 30.59 -2.22
CA SER A 50 3.83 31.79 -1.47
C SER A 50 4.45 32.89 -2.35
N SER A 51 4.44 32.77 -3.68
CA SER A 51 5.06 33.79 -4.53
C SER A 51 4.40 33.91 -5.92
N PRO A 52 4.42 35.14 -6.50
CA PRO A 52 4.04 35.42 -7.89
C PRO A 52 4.76 34.50 -8.90
N ASP A 53 5.93 34.00 -8.56
CA ASP A 53 6.78 33.16 -9.40
C ASP A 53 6.18 31.78 -9.69
N LYS A 54 5.44 31.19 -8.72
CA LYS A 54 4.76 29.91 -8.92
C LYS A 54 3.54 30.01 -9.84
N LYS A 55 2.82 31.12 -9.80
CA LYS A 55 1.71 31.39 -10.72
C LYS A 55 2.22 31.51 -12.14
N LYS A 56 3.32 32.24 -12.32
CA LYS A 56 3.98 32.41 -13.61
C LYS A 56 4.50 31.08 -14.15
N LEU A 57 4.96 30.18 -13.29
CA LEU A 57 5.39 28.83 -13.67
C LEU A 57 4.24 27.99 -14.24
N VAL A 58 3.04 28.05 -13.64
CA VAL A 58 1.86 27.32 -14.15
C VAL A 58 1.42 27.91 -15.49
N ASP A 59 1.40 29.24 -15.62
CA ASP A 59 1.06 29.92 -16.87
C ASP A 59 2.09 29.61 -17.99
N ASP A 60 3.38 29.50 -17.67
CA ASP A 60 4.45 29.15 -18.61
C ASP A 60 4.36 27.68 -19.06
N ILE A 61 4.03 26.76 -18.17
CA ILE A 61 3.78 25.34 -18.48
C ILE A 61 2.57 25.21 -19.41
N LEU A 62 1.47 25.90 -19.10
CA LEU A 62 0.26 25.91 -19.91
C LEU A 62 0.52 26.49 -21.30
N THR A 63 1.27 27.59 -21.39
CA THR A 63 1.64 28.24 -22.64
C THR A 63 2.50 27.31 -23.51
N THR A 64 3.42 26.56 -22.93
CA THR A 64 4.30 25.63 -23.66
C THR A 64 3.51 24.42 -24.19
N LEU A 65 2.56 23.91 -23.44
CA LEU A 65 1.67 22.83 -23.87
C LEU A 65 0.75 23.25 -25.02
N VAL A 66 0.18 24.46 -24.92
CA VAL A 66 -0.74 25.02 -25.89
C VAL A 66 -0.01 25.33 -27.22
N SER A 67 1.25 25.81 -27.18
CA SER A 67 2.02 26.11 -28.40
C SER A 67 2.43 24.88 -29.20
N ASN A 68 2.44 23.70 -28.60
CA ASN A 68 2.86 22.44 -29.25
C ASN A 68 1.69 21.56 -29.71
N ASN A 69 0.45 21.92 -29.39
CA ASN A 69 -0.74 21.14 -29.77
C ASN A 69 -1.87 22.07 -30.27
N ASN A 70 -2.21 21.96 -31.55
CA ASN A 70 -3.23 22.81 -32.19
C ASN A 70 -4.63 22.70 -31.54
N GLN A 71 -5.00 21.56 -30.99
CA GLN A 71 -6.29 21.40 -30.30
C GLN A 71 -6.29 22.13 -28.94
N LEU A 72 -5.20 22.00 -28.18
CA LEU A 72 -5.01 22.74 -26.93
C LEU A 72 -4.92 24.25 -27.15
N SER A 73 -4.30 24.70 -28.27
CA SER A 73 -4.27 26.10 -28.63
C SER A 73 -5.66 26.68 -28.87
N ASN A 74 -6.49 25.97 -29.64
CA ASN A 74 -7.87 26.38 -29.90
C ASN A 74 -8.75 26.41 -28.64
N LEU A 75 -8.56 25.46 -27.72
CA LEU A 75 -9.27 25.44 -26.45
C LEU A 75 -8.79 26.52 -25.48
N TYR A 76 -7.50 26.81 -25.47
CA TYR A 76 -6.92 27.90 -24.69
C TYR A 76 -7.42 29.26 -25.19
N ASP A 77 -7.49 29.47 -26.50
CA ASP A 77 -8.05 30.70 -27.07
C ASP A 77 -9.56 30.85 -26.77
N LYS A 78 -10.32 29.74 -26.84
CA LYS A 78 -11.72 29.72 -26.43
C LYS A 78 -11.87 30.03 -24.93
N TRP A 79 -11.04 29.46 -24.08
CA TRP A 79 -11.00 29.73 -22.65
C TRP A 79 -10.62 31.18 -22.34
N CYS A 80 -9.62 31.75 -22.99
CA CYS A 80 -9.25 33.15 -22.81
C CYS A 80 -10.43 34.09 -23.18
N ASN A 81 -11.18 33.74 -24.24
CA ASN A 81 -12.34 34.51 -24.67
C ASN A 81 -13.53 34.37 -23.68
N GLU A 82 -13.76 33.19 -23.12
CA GLU A 82 -14.79 32.94 -22.11
C GLU A 82 -14.43 33.61 -20.77
N SER A 83 -13.17 33.52 -20.34
CA SER A 83 -12.69 34.20 -19.13
C SER A 83 -12.73 35.71 -19.26
N TYR A 84 -12.51 36.26 -20.44
CA TYR A 84 -12.66 37.68 -20.73
C TYR A 84 -14.13 38.13 -20.60
N SER A 85 -15.09 37.34 -21.06
CA SER A 85 -16.50 37.63 -20.92
C SER A 85 -16.98 37.52 -19.45
N LEU A 86 -16.45 36.58 -18.67
CA LEU A 86 -16.70 36.43 -17.23
C LEU A 86 -16.03 37.55 -16.41
N SER A 87 -14.81 37.96 -16.74
CA SER A 87 -14.12 39.07 -16.06
C SER A 87 -14.83 40.42 -16.26
N LYS A 88 -15.47 40.62 -17.43
CA LYS A 88 -16.28 41.80 -17.74
C LYS A 88 -17.55 41.86 -16.89
N TYR A 89 -18.04 40.69 -16.44
CA TYR A 89 -19.24 40.60 -15.58
C TYR A 89 -18.91 40.81 -14.10
N TYR A 90 -17.71 40.44 -13.63
CA TYR A 90 -17.34 40.38 -12.20
C TYR A 90 -16.30 41.41 -11.73
N SER A 91 -15.55 42.08 -12.63
CA SER A 91 -14.59 43.11 -12.22
C SER A 91 -14.33 44.15 -13.32
N LYS A 92 -14.15 45.42 -12.92
CA LYS A 92 -13.76 46.54 -13.77
C LYS A 92 -12.25 46.54 -14.16
N LYS A 93 -11.53 45.42 -14.05
CA LYS A 93 -10.12 45.31 -14.45
C LYS A 93 -10.00 44.49 -15.71
N GLU A 94 -9.40 45.06 -16.74
CA GLU A 94 -9.14 44.39 -18.01
C GLU A 94 -8.18 43.22 -17.84
N PHE A 95 -8.58 42.07 -18.38
CA PHE A 95 -7.70 40.88 -18.52
C PHE A 95 -6.80 41.12 -19.73
N VAL A 96 -5.50 41.15 -19.51
CA VAL A 96 -4.50 41.24 -20.57
C VAL A 96 -4.00 39.84 -20.89
N LYS A 97 -4.21 39.39 -22.14
CA LYS A 97 -3.64 38.14 -22.66
C LYS A 97 -2.12 38.17 -22.46
N PRO A 98 -1.50 37.17 -21.82
CA PRO A 98 -0.06 37.17 -21.60
C PRO A 98 0.68 37.24 -22.95
N ASP A 99 1.60 38.18 -23.05
CA ASP A 99 2.47 38.32 -24.21
C ASP A 99 3.64 37.33 -24.10
N ILE A 100 3.51 36.21 -24.85
CA ILE A 100 4.45 35.08 -24.87
C ILE A 100 5.86 35.50 -25.27
N SER A 101 6.02 36.65 -25.95
CA SER A 101 7.34 37.08 -26.45
C SER A 101 8.25 37.77 -25.41
N LYS A 102 7.74 38.08 -24.23
CA LYS A 102 8.46 38.83 -23.15
C LYS A 102 8.95 38.00 -21.97
N ILE A 103 8.90 36.66 -22.01
CA ILE A 103 9.19 35.79 -20.88
C ILE A 103 10.66 35.34 -20.89
N ASP A 104 11.56 36.19 -20.42
CA ASP A 104 13.02 35.91 -20.45
C ASP A 104 13.62 35.47 -19.08
N LYS A 105 12.85 35.27 -18.02
CA LYS A 105 13.38 34.96 -16.70
C LYS A 105 13.26 33.50 -16.22
N PHE A 106 12.76 32.57 -17.04
CA PHE A 106 12.58 31.16 -16.68
C PHE A 106 13.32 30.16 -17.57
N THR A 107 14.43 30.58 -18.15
CA THR A 107 15.36 29.76 -18.94
C THR A 107 15.70 28.40 -18.29
N PRO A 108 15.93 28.25 -16.96
CA PRO A 108 16.27 26.95 -16.39
C PRO A 108 15.15 25.93 -16.44
N ILE A 109 13.90 26.35 -16.23
CA ILE A 109 12.74 25.43 -16.20
C ILE A 109 12.29 25.09 -17.62
N LYS A 110 12.32 26.06 -18.52
CA LYS A 110 12.09 25.83 -19.95
C LYS A 110 13.15 24.89 -20.53
N ASN A 111 14.41 25.05 -20.12
CA ASN A 111 15.51 24.16 -20.52
C ASN A 111 15.35 22.76 -19.93
N TYR A 112 14.93 22.63 -18.69
CA TYR A 112 14.63 21.34 -18.06
C TYR A 112 13.48 20.60 -18.76
N ILE A 113 12.38 21.30 -19.08
CA ILE A 113 11.25 20.73 -19.87
C ILE A 113 11.70 20.36 -21.29
N LEU A 114 12.54 21.19 -21.92
CA LEU A 114 13.12 20.93 -23.23
C LEU A 114 14.18 19.81 -23.20
N GLU A 115 14.95 19.66 -22.13
CA GLU A 115 15.88 18.54 -21.94
C GLU A 115 15.13 17.24 -21.65
N CYS A 116 14.08 17.25 -20.85
CA CYS A 116 13.19 16.11 -20.70
C CYS A 116 12.54 15.70 -22.01
N ALA A 117 12.04 16.66 -22.81
CA ALA A 117 11.49 16.41 -24.14
C ALA A 117 12.57 15.95 -25.16
N LYS A 118 13.80 16.43 -25.05
CA LYS A 118 14.92 15.99 -25.91
C LYS A 118 15.45 14.61 -25.52
N SER A 119 15.51 14.28 -24.24
CA SER A 119 15.89 12.95 -23.76
C SER A 119 14.84 11.89 -24.13
N MET A 120 13.55 12.26 -24.16
CA MET A 120 12.47 11.41 -24.68
C MET A 120 12.54 11.23 -26.20
N ASN A 121 12.91 12.27 -26.95
CA ASN A 121 13.11 12.17 -28.41
C ASN A 121 14.42 11.48 -28.82
N GLN A 122 15.43 11.37 -27.96
CA GLN A 122 16.65 10.63 -28.26
C GLN A 122 16.53 9.12 -27.99
N SER A 123 15.54 8.67 -27.22
CA SER A 123 15.18 7.26 -27.07
C SER A 123 14.17 6.78 -28.13
N GLY A 124 13.66 7.67 -28.95
CA GLY A 124 12.74 7.38 -30.04
C GLY A 124 13.43 7.27 -31.39
N THR A 125 14.26 6.25 -31.62
CA THR A 125 14.56 5.79 -32.96
C THR A 125 13.31 5.13 -33.51
N PHE A 126 12.72 5.75 -34.51
CA PHE A 126 11.73 5.14 -35.38
C PHE A 126 12.32 3.87 -35.98
N ILE A 127 11.86 2.71 -35.50
CA ILE A 127 12.04 1.45 -36.20
C ILE A 127 10.77 1.24 -37.02
N THR A 128 10.86 1.52 -38.31
CA THR A 128 9.89 1.03 -39.29
C THR A 128 9.89 -0.50 -39.23
N ALA A 129 8.69 -1.08 -39.20
CA ALA A 129 8.49 -2.51 -39.27
C ALA A 129 9.23 -3.15 -40.44
N THR A 130 10.29 -3.84 -40.17
CA THR A 130 10.92 -4.97 -40.81
C THR A 130 12.38 -5.03 -40.33
N ASP A 131 12.58 -5.77 -39.23
CA ASP A 131 13.76 -6.60 -39.03
C ASP A 131 13.66 -7.26 -37.64
N ASP A 132 13.66 -8.58 -37.67
CA ASP A 132 13.75 -9.45 -36.51
C ASP A 132 15.03 -9.15 -35.71
N ILE A 133 14.91 -8.43 -34.61
CA ILE A 133 15.94 -8.38 -33.57
C ILE A 133 15.35 -8.98 -32.30
N THR A 134 15.68 -10.24 -32.10
CA THR A 134 15.55 -10.92 -30.81
C THR A 134 16.42 -10.20 -29.77
N ILE A 135 15.84 -9.34 -28.99
CA ILE A 135 16.46 -8.83 -27.76
C ILE A 135 16.30 -9.91 -26.71
N SER A 136 17.41 -10.56 -26.34
CA SER A 136 17.46 -11.46 -25.22
C SER A 136 17.10 -10.68 -23.94
N PRO A 137 16.14 -11.15 -23.12
CA PRO A 137 15.88 -10.53 -21.82
C PRO A 137 17.10 -10.72 -20.91
N PRO A 138 17.37 -9.76 -20.00
CA PRO A 138 18.41 -9.94 -18.99
C PRO A 138 18.12 -11.17 -18.12
N PRO A 139 19.14 -11.81 -17.55
CA PRO A 139 18.98 -13.06 -16.83
C PRO A 139 18.03 -12.89 -15.64
N ASN A 140 16.86 -13.47 -15.75
CA ASN A 140 15.91 -13.57 -14.64
C ASN A 140 16.48 -14.52 -13.59
N ILE A 141 16.94 -13.96 -12.48
CA ILE A 141 17.10 -14.73 -11.25
C ILE A 141 15.69 -14.95 -10.72
N THR A 142 15.01 -15.98 -11.17
CA THR A 142 13.78 -16.40 -10.54
C THR A 142 14.10 -17.17 -9.28
N ALA A 143 13.92 -16.52 -8.17
CA ALA A 143 13.42 -17.23 -7.01
C ALA A 143 12.10 -17.94 -7.41
N PRO A 144 11.76 -19.11 -6.82
CA PRO A 144 10.47 -19.74 -7.07
C PRO A 144 9.39 -18.67 -6.93
N ALA A 145 8.41 -18.67 -7.83
CA ALA A 145 7.38 -17.66 -7.94
C ALA A 145 6.92 -17.28 -6.54
N GLU A 146 7.33 -16.11 -6.09
CA GLU A 146 6.78 -15.52 -4.89
C GLU A 146 5.32 -15.31 -5.25
N THR A 147 4.43 -16.14 -4.71
CA THR A 147 3.02 -15.80 -4.67
C THR A 147 2.99 -14.46 -3.96
N GLU A 148 2.75 -13.41 -4.72
CA GLU A 148 2.57 -12.08 -4.15
C GLU A 148 1.51 -12.22 -3.08
N PRO A 149 1.66 -11.54 -1.92
CA PRO A 149 0.54 -11.45 -1.02
C PRO A 149 -0.60 -10.97 -1.90
N GLN A 150 -1.69 -11.74 -1.91
CA GLN A 150 -2.94 -11.19 -2.42
C GLN A 150 -2.99 -9.83 -1.77
N SER A 151 -2.99 -8.76 -2.58
CA SER A 151 -3.26 -7.44 -2.04
C SER A 151 -4.38 -7.70 -1.06
N ALA A 152 -4.19 -7.35 0.20
CA ALA A 152 -5.34 -7.13 1.03
C ALA A 152 -6.14 -6.15 0.16
N ASP A 153 -7.03 -6.69 -0.65
CA ASP A 153 -8.07 -5.89 -1.23
C ASP A 153 -8.68 -5.33 0.02
N ASP A 154 -8.59 -3.99 0.20
CA ASP A 154 -9.36 -3.25 1.20
C ASP A 154 -10.86 -3.45 0.94
N ASP A 155 -11.21 -4.47 0.21
CA ASP A 155 -12.54 -5.06 0.01
C ASP A 155 -13.02 -5.85 1.23
N ASN A 156 -12.53 -5.47 2.43
CA ASN A 156 -13.19 -5.90 3.66
C ASN A 156 -14.61 -5.30 3.79
N GLY A 157 -15.20 -4.77 2.71
CA GLY A 157 -16.54 -4.18 2.76
C GLY A 157 -16.65 -2.95 3.68
N PHE A 158 -15.58 -2.63 4.41
CA PHE A 158 -15.51 -1.47 5.28
C PHE A 158 -15.41 -0.21 4.44
N ILE A 159 -16.22 0.78 4.76
CA ILE A 159 -16.09 2.12 4.23
C ILE A 159 -14.68 2.59 4.61
N ASP A 160 -13.97 3.12 3.65
CA ASP A 160 -12.79 3.93 3.92
C ASP A 160 -13.25 5.16 4.73
N ASP A 161 -13.13 5.06 6.06
CA ASP A 161 -13.46 6.14 7.01
C ASP A 161 -12.55 7.37 6.82
N THR A 162 -11.63 7.34 5.84
CA THR A 162 -10.63 8.40 5.64
C THR A 162 -11.14 9.59 4.85
N LYS A 163 -12.34 9.52 4.22
CA LYS A 163 -12.99 10.67 3.54
C LYS A 163 -14.49 10.73 3.80
N PRO A 164 -14.93 11.21 4.96
CA PRO A 164 -16.35 11.39 5.27
C PRO A 164 -16.93 12.75 4.80
N GLU A 165 -16.19 13.53 3.97
CA GLU A 165 -16.47 14.97 3.81
C GLU A 165 -17.86 15.31 3.25
N GLU A 166 -18.44 14.50 2.36
CA GLU A 166 -19.79 14.76 1.82
C GLU A 166 -20.91 14.30 2.76
N TYR A 167 -20.70 13.19 3.48
CA TYR A 167 -21.70 12.63 4.39
C TYR A 167 -21.75 13.35 5.74
N GLU A 168 -20.63 13.83 6.26
CA GLU A 168 -20.60 14.65 7.48
C GLU A 168 -21.33 15.98 7.30
N TYR A 169 -21.29 16.57 6.10
CA TYR A 169 -22.04 17.79 5.83
C TYR A 169 -23.56 17.56 5.91
N THR A 170 -24.07 16.43 5.41
CA THR A 170 -25.47 16.03 5.52
C THR A 170 -25.85 15.69 6.95
N GLU A 171 -24.97 15.11 7.77
CA GLU A 171 -25.21 14.93 9.21
C GLU A 171 -25.23 16.25 9.97
N LEU A 172 -24.34 17.18 9.63
CA LEU A 172 -24.35 18.53 10.21
C LEU A 172 -25.64 19.30 9.86
N GLN A 173 -26.25 19.00 8.72
CA GLN A 173 -27.57 19.52 8.37
C GLN A 173 -28.68 18.89 9.23
N LYS A 174 -28.50 17.63 9.65
CA LYS A 174 -29.42 16.84 10.47
C LYS A 174 -29.16 16.96 11.96
N ILE A 175 -28.15 17.77 12.42
CA ILE A 175 -28.03 18.03 13.85
C ILE A 175 -29.37 18.59 14.32
N PRO A 176 -30.12 17.85 15.14
CA PRO A 176 -31.40 18.31 15.64
C PRO A 176 -31.21 19.63 16.32
N SER A 177 -32.24 20.44 16.35
CA SER A 177 -32.37 21.66 17.18
C SER A 177 -32.14 21.39 18.69
N PHE A 178 -31.35 20.38 19.01
CA PHE A 178 -31.18 19.73 20.29
C PHE A 178 -30.38 20.55 21.31
N ILE A 179 -29.77 21.67 20.92
CA ILE A 179 -29.12 22.55 21.88
C ILE A 179 -30.08 23.61 22.42
N LEU A 180 -31.28 23.22 22.74
CA LEU A 180 -32.18 23.99 23.62
C LEU A 180 -31.95 23.64 25.10
N GLY A 181 -30.92 22.91 25.42
CA GLY A 181 -30.67 22.38 26.75
C GLY A 181 -30.21 23.33 27.82
N ASN A 182 -30.00 24.60 27.54
CA ASN A 182 -29.60 25.60 28.56
C ASN A 182 -30.56 26.78 28.74
N GLU A 183 -31.73 26.72 28.18
CA GLU A 183 -32.79 27.59 28.70
C GLU A 183 -33.08 27.15 30.12
N GLY A 184 -32.62 27.97 31.07
CA GLY A 184 -32.55 27.74 32.48
C GLY A 184 -33.66 26.87 33.04
N LYS A 185 -33.26 25.87 33.78
CA LYS A 185 -33.93 25.17 34.94
C LYS A 185 -35.46 25.15 35.02
N GLU A 186 -36.25 25.53 34.03
CA GLU A 186 -37.66 25.26 34.03
C GLU A 186 -37.91 23.79 33.74
N VAL A 187 -38.13 23.03 34.78
CA VAL A 187 -38.69 21.68 34.66
C VAL A 187 -40.06 21.82 33.99
N ILE A 188 -40.15 21.45 32.70
CA ILE A 188 -41.43 21.44 31.98
C ILE A 188 -42.30 20.37 32.64
N ASP A 189 -43.29 20.80 33.45
CA ASP A 189 -44.25 19.92 34.05
C ASP A 189 -45.35 19.61 32.99
N PHE A 190 -45.27 18.38 32.44
CA PHE A 190 -46.26 17.90 31.44
C PHE A 190 -47.69 18.08 31.91
N LYS A 191 -48.00 17.71 33.16
CA LYS A 191 -49.35 17.80 33.69
C LYS A 191 -49.86 19.25 33.72
N LYS A 192 -49.01 20.18 34.14
CA LYS A 192 -49.33 21.63 34.12
C LYS A 192 -49.42 22.17 32.70
N ALA A 193 -48.55 21.78 31.80
CA ALA A 193 -48.62 22.19 30.39
C ALA A 193 -49.89 21.63 29.74
N TYR A 194 -50.27 20.40 30.01
CA TYR A 194 -51.52 19.78 29.51
C TYR A 194 -52.76 20.47 30.03
N GLN A 195 -52.82 20.75 31.36
CA GLN A 195 -53.94 21.47 31.97
C GLN A 195 -54.12 22.86 31.35
N ASN A 196 -53.03 23.65 31.28
CA ASN A 196 -53.07 25.01 30.74
C ASN A 196 -53.35 25.05 29.22
N SER A 197 -53.05 23.98 28.46
CA SER A 197 -53.29 23.94 27.00
C SER A 197 -54.64 23.33 26.64
N SER A 198 -55.19 22.47 27.49
CA SER A 198 -56.50 21.85 27.27
C SER A 198 -57.68 22.74 27.62
N ASP A 199 -57.51 23.66 28.60
CA ASP A 199 -58.54 24.64 28.95
C ASP A 199 -58.47 25.88 28.03
N LEU A 200 -59.52 26.16 27.32
CA LEU A 200 -59.64 27.31 26.38
C LEU A 200 -59.43 28.66 27.05
N GLN A 201 -59.70 28.79 28.37
CA GLN A 201 -59.57 30.05 29.13
C GLN A 201 -58.12 30.31 29.55
N THR A 202 -57.31 29.27 29.76
CA THR A 202 -55.91 29.38 30.17
C THR A 202 -54.93 29.10 29.05
N ARG A 203 -55.40 28.73 27.86
CA ARG A 203 -54.59 28.37 26.69
C ARG A 203 -53.84 29.60 26.18
N THR A 204 -52.51 29.43 26.06
CA THR A 204 -51.63 30.44 25.48
C THR A 204 -50.69 29.83 24.48
N ALA A 205 -50.09 30.63 23.61
CA ALA A 205 -49.00 30.17 22.69
C ALA A 205 -47.93 29.38 23.44
N GLN A 206 -47.46 29.91 24.57
CA GLN A 206 -46.39 29.26 25.38
C GLN A 206 -46.86 27.95 26.00
N SER A 207 -48.09 27.82 26.49
CA SER A 207 -48.61 26.55 27.04
C SER A 207 -48.70 25.48 25.96
N CYS A 208 -49.22 25.82 24.77
CA CYS A 208 -49.30 24.89 23.63
C CYS A 208 -47.92 24.46 23.15
N ARG A 209 -46.96 25.38 23.03
CA ARG A 209 -45.57 25.07 22.69
C ARG A 209 -44.93 24.17 23.73
N LYS A 210 -45.03 24.47 25.03
CA LYS A 210 -44.50 23.63 26.11
C LYS A 210 -45.10 22.21 26.08
N LEU A 211 -46.39 22.08 25.78
CA LEU A 211 -47.03 20.79 25.64
C LEU A 211 -46.56 20.03 24.40
N ALA A 212 -46.41 20.72 23.27
CA ALA A 212 -45.82 20.17 22.07
C ALA A 212 -44.38 19.71 22.30
N ASP A 213 -43.56 20.50 23.03
CA ASP A 213 -42.21 20.13 23.44
C ASP A 213 -42.17 18.85 24.33
N CYS A 214 -43.20 18.71 25.25
CA CYS A 214 -43.30 17.47 26.03
C CYS A 214 -43.53 16.24 25.17
N TYR A 215 -44.43 16.28 24.21
CA TYR A 215 -44.68 15.19 23.27
C TYR A 215 -43.51 14.95 22.33
N TYR A 216 -42.87 16.02 21.80
CA TYR A 216 -41.76 15.90 20.89
C TYR A 216 -40.53 15.23 21.53
N TYR A 217 -40.20 15.62 22.78
CA TYR A 217 -39.00 15.13 23.50
C TYR A 217 -39.30 14.00 24.50
N GLY A 218 -40.55 13.58 24.65
CA GLY A 218 -40.92 12.57 25.65
C GLY A 218 -40.72 13.02 27.08
N LYS A 219 -40.91 14.31 27.39
CA LYS A 219 -40.71 14.87 28.73
C LYS A 219 -41.98 14.76 29.57
N GLY A 220 -42.00 13.79 30.51
CA GLY A 220 -43.16 13.52 31.37
C GLY A 220 -44.30 12.76 30.67
N THR A 221 -44.11 12.36 29.43
CA THR A 221 -44.99 11.55 28.58
C THR A 221 -44.14 10.73 27.60
N GLU A 222 -44.72 9.76 26.90
CA GLU A 222 -44.09 9.09 25.77
C GLU A 222 -43.97 10.05 24.60
N LYS A 223 -42.97 9.83 23.72
CA LYS A 223 -42.81 10.60 22.49
C LYS A 223 -44.01 10.34 21.56
N ASP A 224 -44.64 11.43 21.09
CA ASP A 224 -45.73 11.38 20.12
C ASP A 224 -45.59 12.57 19.18
N TYR A 225 -45.04 12.33 18.03
CA TYR A 225 -44.75 13.37 17.04
C TYR A 225 -46.05 13.91 16.40
N ASN A 226 -47.13 13.12 16.30
CA ASN A 226 -48.41 13.57 15.80
C ASN A 226 -49.09 14.56 16.78
N ALA A 227 -49.06 14.25 18.08
CA ALA A 227 -49.51 15.14 19.12
C ALA A 227 -48.64 16.43 19.16
N ALA A 228 -47.33 16.30 19.04
CA ALA A 228 -46.41 17.45 18.97
C ALA A 228 -46.75 18.35 17.78
N GLN A 229 -46.91 17.77 16.60
CA GLN A 229 -47.30 18.49 15.37
C GLN A 229 -48.60 19.26 15.53
N MET A 230 -49.63 18.61 16.11
CA MET A 230 -50.93 19.24 16.35
C MET A 230 -50.80 20.45 17.31
N TRP A 231 -50.07 20.30 18.43
CA TRP A 231 -49.94 21.39 19.40
C TRP A 231 -49.03 22.53 18.93
N TYR A 232 -47.95 22.23 18.14
CA TYR A 232 -47.19 23.27 17.45
C TYR A 232 -48.04 23.97 16.42
N GLY A 233 -48.92 23.27 15.67
CA GLY A 233 -49.85 23.85 14.73
C GLY A 233 -50.81 24.83 15.43
N ILE A 234 -51.40 24.45 16.53
CA ILE A 234 -52.25 25.31 17.32
C ILE A 234 -51.52 26.58 17.83
N ALA A 235 -50.27 26.39 18.32
CA ALA A 235 -49.49 27.54 18.79
C ALA A 235 -49.08 28.48 17.63
N ALA A 236 -48.71 27.93 16.47
CA ALA A 236 -48.34 28.73 15.30
C ALA A 236 -49.52 29.40 14.64
N ASP A 237 -50.61 28.66 14.33
CA ASP A 237 -51.75 29.18 13.52
C ASP A 237 -52.72 30.04 14.32
N SER A 238 -53.04 29.62 15.58
CA SER A 238 -54.01 30.32 16.38
C SER A 238 -53.42 31.47 17.22
N TYR A 239 -52.11 31.37 17.54
CA TYR A 239 -51.47 32.34 18.45
C TYR A 239 -50.27 33.04 17.84
N GLY A 240 -49.87 32.70 16.63
CA GLY A 240 -48.77 33.32 15.95
C GLY A 240 -47.39 33.07 16.58
N ASP A 241 -47.19 31.89 17.22
CA ASP A 241 -45.91 31.57 17.86
C ASP A 241 -44.83 31.18 16.84
N SER A 242 -43.87 32.08 16.64
CA SER A 242 -42.82 31.93 15.63
C SER A 242 -41.91 30.71 15.86
N MET A 243 -41.66 30.37 17.13
CA MET A 243 -40.83 29.19 17.45
C MET A 243 -41.57 27.88 17.11
N SER A 244 -42.88 27.82 17.40
CA SER A 244 -43.70 26.66 17.00
C SER A 244 -43.83 26.56 15.50
N ALA A 245 -43.99 27.66 14.78
CA ALA A 245 -43.99 27.69 13.32
C ALA A 245 -42.67 27.16 12.79
N TYR A 246 -41.52 27.56 13.34
CA TYR A 246 -40.21 27.05 12.94
C TYR A 246 -40.07 25.55 13.14
N LYS A 247 -40.42 25.07 14.36
CA LYS A 247 -40.34 23.61 14.66
C LYS A 247 -41.31 22.79 13.81
N LEU A 248 -42.50 23.27 13.60
CA LEU A 248 -43.48 22.63 12.72
C LEU A 248 -42.99 22.58 11.27
N GLY A 249 -42.39 23.69 10.79
CA GLY A 249 -41.76 23.77 9.50
C GLY A 249 -40.65 22.73 9.34
N GLN A 250 -39.79 22.57 10.34
CA GLN A 250 -38.74 21.52 10.33
C GLN A 250 -39.31 20.10 10.32
N MET A 251 -40.38 19.84 11.10
CA MET A 251 -41.04 18.50 11.08
C MET A 251 -41.55 18.16 9.67
N TYR A 252 -42.12 19.13 8.95
CA TYR A 252 -42.57 18.90 7.58
C TYR A 252 -41.42 18.86 6.54
N LEU A 253 -40.32 19.64 6.72
CA LEU A 253 -39.18 19.62 5.79
C LEU A 253 -38.38 18.32 5.85
N TYR A 254 -38.18 17.80 7.06
CA TYR A 254 -37.27 16.67 7.31
C TYR A 254 -37.97 15.39 7.71
N GLY A 255 -39.29 15.44 7.96
CA GLY A 255 -40.04 14.33 8.49
C GLY A 255 -39.71 14.04 9.96
N THR A 256 -40.47 13.12 10.53
CA THR A 256 -40.22 12.44 11.81
C THR A 256 -40.59 10.97 11.65
N LYS A 257 -40.41 10.15 12.68
CA LYS A 257 -40.86 8.75 12.64
C LYS A 257 -42.31 8.55 12.22
N ASP A 258 -43.18 9.54 12.57
CA ASP A 258 -44.65 9.48 12.37
C ASP A 258 -45.16 10.55 11.41
N THR A 259 -44.31 11.47 10.92
CA THR A 259 -44.68 12.58 10.04
C THR A 259 -44.00 12.44 8.68
N GLU A 260 -44.80 12.40 7.61
CA GLU A 260 -44.30 12.39 6.24
C GLU A 260 -43.70 13.75 5.83
N ILE A 261 -42.72 13.72 4.95
CA ILE A 261 -42.08 14.91 4.39
C ILE A 261 -43.07 15.67 3.51
N ASN A 262 -43.29 16.92 3.79
CA ASN A 262 -44.06 17.87 2.99
C ASN A 262 -43.29 19.18 2.83
N LYS A 263 -42.49 19.29 1.79
CA LYS A 263 -41.59 20.43 1.55
C LYS A 263 -42.36 21.75 1.35
N GLU A 264 -43.58 21.74 0.76
CA GLU A 264 -44.37 22.96 0.56
C GLU A 264 -44.86 23.52 1.89
N LEU A 265 -45.46 22.65 2.72
CA LEU A 265 -45.96 23.04 4.02
C LEU A 265 -44.83 23.41 4.98
N GLY A 266 -43.73 22.66 4.91
CA GLY A 266 -42.50 22.95 5.66
C GLY A 266 -41.95 24.33 5.35
N ASN A 267 -41.80 24.67 4.06
CA ASN A 267 -41.35 25.99 3.63
C ASN A 267 -42.32 27.08 4.00
N TYR A 268 -43.66 26.84 3.98
CA TYR A 268 -44.66 27.81 4.41
C TYR A 268 -44.45 28.18 5.89
N TYR A 269 -44.36 27.21 6.79
CA TYR A 269 -44.16 27.46 8.21
C TYR A 269 -42.77 28.04 8.52
N CYS A 270 -41.73 27.59 7.90
CA CYS A 270 -40.40 28.20 8.03
C CYS A 270 -40.39 29.66 7.54
N LYS A 271 -41.03 29.98 6.42
CA LYS A 271 -41.14 31.34 5.92
C LYS A 271 -41.91 32.24 6.89
N THR A 272 -43.00 31.74 7.47
CA THR A 272 -43.76 32.45 8.52
C THR A 272 -42.86 32.73 9.73
N ALA A 273 -42.14 31.75 10.22
CA ALA A 273 -41.18 31.90 11.32
C ALA A 273 -40.07 32.91 10.99
N PHE A 274 -39.51 32.80 9.79
CA PHE A 274 -38.44 33.70 9.31
C PHE A 274 -38.86 35.18 9.34
N ILE A 275 -40.05 35.46 8.80
CA ILE A 275 -40.59 36.83 8.77
C ILE A 275 -40.79 37.33 10.22
N GLN A 276 -41.37 36.50 11.09
CA GLN A 276 -41.62 36.87 12.48
C GLN A 276 -40.32 37.07 13.29
N PHE A 277 -39.34 36.22 13.13
CA PHE A 277 -38.03 36.40 13.74
C PHE A 277 -37.34 37.65 13.28
N ARG A 278 -37.31 37.90 11.96
CA ARG A 278 -36.71 39.08 11.36
C ARG A 278 -37.42 40.38 11.83
N ASP A 279 -38.76 40.37 11.80
CA ASP A 279 -39.54 41.56 12.19
C ASP A 279 -39.45 41.84 13.69
N GLY A 280 -39.32 40.80 14.53
CA GLY A 280 -39.07 40.93 15.96
C GLY A 280 -37.73 41.61 16.27
N LEU A 281 -36.72 41.39 15.45
CA LEU A 281 -35.40 42.03 15.59
C LEU A 281 -35.31 43.44 14.92
N LYS A 282 -36.24 43.77 14.00
CA LYS A 282 -36.29 45.06 13.25
C LYS A 282 -36.36 46.32 14.07
N ASN A 283 -37.00 46.28 15.24
CA ASN A 283 -37.13 47.44 16.12
C ASN A 283 -35.74 47.99 16.59
N ARG A 284 -34.65 47.40 16.23
CA ARG A 284 -33.27 47.79 16.57
C ARG A 284 -32.43 48.18 15.34
N ASN A 285 -32.98 48.69 14.28
CA ASN A 285 -32.35 49.32 13.09
C ASN A 285 -31.12 48.62 12.43
N TYR A 286 -30.44 47.65 13.05
CA TYR A 286 -29.20 47.08 12.57
C TYR A 286 -29.38 45.87 11.64
N PHE A 287 -30.59 45.25 11.59
CA PHE A 287 -30.82 44.09 10.75
C PHE A 287 -30.83 44.44 9.25
N TYR A 288 -31.20 45.65 8.88
CA TYR A 288 -31.15 46.13 7.50
C TYR A 288 -29.74 46.37 6.99
N GLU A 289 -28.80 46.73 7.88
CA GLU A 289 -27.40 46.95 7.54
C GLU A 289 -26.68 45.64 7.30
N LEU A 290 -27.11 44.55 7.94
CA LEU A 290 -26.58 43.20 7.76
C LEU A 290 -26.86 42.58 6.38
N GLU A 291 -28.02 42.92 5.77
CA GLU A 291 -28.36 42.45 4.42
C GLU A 291 -27.61 43.23 3.32
N ASN A 292 -27.13 44.42 3.62
CA ASN A 292 -26.60 45.37 2.63
C ASN A 292 -25.09 45.71 2.79
N ASP A 293 -24.49 45.61 3.97
CA ASP A 293 -23.06 46.00 4.16
C ASP A 293 -22.36 45.14 5.22
N SER A 294 -21.34 44.43 4.77
CA SER A 294 -20.63 43.42 5.60
C SER A 294 -19.53 43.98 6.48
N ASP A 295 -19.11 45.22 6.32
CA ASP A 295 -17.86 45.72 6.92
C ASP A 295 -18.04 46.67 8.14
N ASN A 296 -19.26 47.11 8.45
CA ASN A 296 -19.56 48.08 9.55
C ASN A 296 -20.58 47.55 10.55
N LEU A 297 -20.25 46.46 11.26
CA LEU A 297 -21.07 45.98 12.39
C LEU A 297 -20.87 46.90 13.62
N HIS A 298 -21.77 47.84 13.84
CA HIS A 298 -21.78 48.62 15.08
C HIS A 298 -22.30 47.76 16.27
N TYR A 299 -21.59 47.84 17.37
CA TYR A 299 -21.78 47.05 18.60
C TYR A 299 -22.89 47.71 19.47
N TYR A 300 -23.92 46.92 19.82
CA TYR A 300 -24.88 47.27 20.89
C TYR A 300 -24.65 46.37 22.10
N SER A 301 -24.50 46.93 23.28
CA SER A 301 -23.92 46.30 24.47
C SER A 301 -24.85 45.45 25.34
N GLU A 302 -26.10 45.30 25.02
CA GLU A 302 -27.07 44.52 25.82
C GLU A 302 -28.09 43.82 24.92
N VAL A 303 -27.75 42.65 24.40
CA VAL A 303 -28.72 41.77 23.74
C VAL A 303 -29.07 40.62 24.68
N ASP A 304 -30.38 40.35 24.87
CA ASP A 304 -30.85 39.23 25.62
C ASP A 304 -30.40 37.90 24.99
N SER A 305 -30.10 36.87 25.79
CA SER A 305 -29.68 35.54 25.34
C SER A 305 -30.69 34.91 24.38
N TYR A 306 -31.99 35.26 24.50
CA TYR A 306 -33.03 34.80 23.59
C TYR A 306 -32.90 35.42 22.19
N GLU A 307 -32.56 36.70 22.10
CA GLU A 307 -32.35 37.37 20.81
C GLU A 307 -31.14 36.80 20.06
N ALA A 308 -30.03 36.57 20.77
CA ALA A 308 -28.86 35.92 20.21
C ALA A 308 -29.17 34.50 19.66
N TYR A 309 -30.09 33.80 20.30
CA TYR A 309 -30.58 32.53 19.80
C TYR A 309 -31.44 32.69 18.54
N ILE A 310 -32.32 33.71 18.47
CA ILE A 310 -33.10 34.01 17.25
C ILE A 310 -32.20 34.39 16.09
N GLU A 311 -31.13 35.18 16.32
CA GLU A 311 -30.11 35.49 15.34
C GLU A 311 -29.45 34.21 14.82
N TYR A 312 -29.09 33.28 15.73
CA TYR A 312 -28.55 31.98 15.34
C TYR A 312 -29.54 31.20 14.45
N LEU A 313 -30.82 31.14 14.78
CA LEU A 313 -31.83 30.46 13.97
C LEU A 313 -31.95 31.07 12.56
N LEU A 314 -31.97 32.40 12.47
CA LEU A 314 -31.97 33.10 11.17
C LEU A 314 -30.71 32.78 10.36
N GLY A 315 -29.52 32.72 11.01
CA GLY A 315 -28.30 32.29 10.36
C GLY A 315 -28.42 30.86 9.77
N ARG A 316 -29.07 29.94 10.50
CA ARG A 316 -29.35 28.58 10.00
C ARG A 316 -30.35 28.57 8.85
N MET A 317 -31.39 29.37 8.92
CA MET A 317 -32.40 29.49 7.87
C MET A 317 -31.78 29.98 6.55
N TYR A 318 -30.92 30.98 6.60
CA TYR A 318 -30.14 31.43 5.44
C TYR A 318 -29.15 30.34 4.96
N LEU A 319 -28.49 29.60 5.88
CA LEU A 319 -27.55 28.55 5.55
C LEU A 319 -28.18 27.41 4.75
N LYS A 320 -29.43 27.04 5.13
CA LYS A 320 -30.11 25.88 4.56
C LYS A 320 -31.16 26.24 3.51
N GLY A 321 -31.55 27.50 3.40
CA GLY A 321 -32.67 27.92 2.55
C GLY A 321 -34.05 27.56 3.15
N GLU A 322 -34.17 27.48 4.48
CA GLU A 322 -35.42 27.11 5.16
C GLU A 322 -36.40 28.28 5.19
N GLY A 323 -37.40 28.29 4.30
CA GLY A 323 -38.38 29.37 4.18
C GLY A 323 -37.82 30.70 3.65
N VAL A 324 -36.57 30.78 3.28
CA VAL A 324 -35.85 31.89 2.66
C VAL A 324 -34.90 31.36 1.60
N GLU A 325 -34.53 32.14 0.61
CA GLU A 325 -33.51 31.77 -0.34
C GLU A 325 -32.15 31.52 0.37
N GLN A 326 -31.47 30.46 0.00
CA GLN A 326 -30.18 30.10 0.61
C GLN A 326 -29.15 31.21 0.31
N ASP A 327 -28.57 31.76 1.36
CA ASP A 327 -27.52 32.79 1.27
C ASP A 327 -26.47 32.58 2.35
N TYR A 328 -25.34 32.01 1.94
CA TYR A 328 -24.20 31.72 2.84
C TYR A 328 -23.57 33.00 3.43
N ARG A 329 -23.62 34.12 2.70
CA ARG A 329 -23.02 35.37 3.14
C ARG A 329 -23.89 36.03 4.22
N CYS A 330 -25.20 36.10 4.00
CA CYS A 330 -26.15 36.56 5.02
C CYS A 330 -26.09 35.64 6.25
N SER A 331 -26.04 34.33 6.04
CA SER A 331 -25.85 33.35 7.12
C SER A 331 -24.62 33.68 7.99
N SER A 332 -23.45 33.93 7.38
CA SER A 332 -22.23 34.27 8.11
C SER A 332 -22.31 35.56 8.91
N ASN A 333 -22.92 36.57 8.32
CA ASN A 333 -23.12 37.89 8.99
C ASN A 333 -23.97 37.71 10.24
N VAL A 334 -25.09 36.99 10.09
CA VAL A 334 -26.01 36.72 11.19
C VAL A 334 -25.40 35.81 12.27
N PHE A 335 -24.67 34.74 11.89
CA PHE A 335 -23.93 33.94 12.86
C PHE A 335 -22.85 34.75 13.59
N SER A 336 -22.16 35.66 12.90
CA SER A 336 -21.19 36.55 13.53
C SER A 336 -21.82 37.44 14.57
N LEU A 337 -23.03 37.91 14.32
CA LEU A 337 -23.81 38.71 15.26
C LEU A 337 -24.24 37.88 16.47
N ALA A 338 -24.87 36.72 16.25
CA ALA A 338 -25.27 35.79 17.30
C ALA A 338 -24.10 35.39 18.22
N ALA A 339 -22.92 35.13 17.62
CA ALA A 339 -21.70 34.78 18.34
C ALA A 339 -21.18 35.95 19.22
N LYS A 340 -21.21 37.17 18.70
CA LYS A 340 -20.87 38.40 19.47
C LYS A 340 -21.83 38.65 20.60
N ASN A 341 -23.13 38.41 20.36
CA ASN A 341 -24.20 38.55 21.34
C ASN A 341 -24.29 37.40 22.35
N GLY A 342 -23.30 36.48 22.33
CA GLY A 342 -23.11 35.47 23.37
C GLY A 342 -23.55 34.08 23.02
N TYR A 343 -24.15 33.84 21.85
CA TYR A 343 -24.53 32.50 21.45
C TYR A 343 -23.32 31.72 20.88
N SER A 344 -22.66 30.96 21.73
CA SER A 344 -21.35 30.34 21.43
C SER A 344 -21.36 29.36 20.26
N HIS A 345 -22.48 28.66 20.06
CA HIS A 345 -22.62 27.67 18.98
C HIS A 345 -22.60 28.30 17.56
N ALA A 346 -22.90 29.62 17.47
CA ALA A 346 -22.75 30.34 16.21
C ALA A 346 -21.29 30.38 15.72
N TYR A 347 -20.28 30.38 16.61
CA TYR A 347 -18.87 30.23 16.22
C TYR A 347 -18.61 28.88 15.57
N TYR A 348 -19.25 27.79 16.02
CA TYR A 348 -19.14 26.48 15.40
C TYR A 348 -19.62 26.50 13.95
N TYR A 349 -20.78 27.14 13.67
CA TYR A 349 -21.28 27.27 12.30
C TYR A 349 -20.41 28.17 11.41
N LEU A 350 -19.80 29.20 11.94
CA LEU A 350 -18.79 30.00 11.24
C LEU A 350 -17.57 29.13 10.89
N GLY A 351 -17.13 28.33 11.84
CA GLY A 351 -16.07 27.37 11.59
C GLY A 351 -16.41 26.40 10.43
N ASN A 352 -17.64 25.85 10.43
CA ASN A 352 -18.12 24.99 9.33
C ASN A 352 -18.12 25.71 7.99
N GLN A 353 -18.56 26.99 7.94
CA GLN A 353 -18.59 27.75 6.69
C GLN A 353 -17.19 27.96 6.10
N PHE A 354 -16.18 28.23 6.91
CA PHE A 354 -14.78 28.30 6.46
C PHE A 354 -14.20 26.92 6.14
N TYR A 355 -14.53 25.89 6.91
CA TYR A 355 -14.06 24.52 6.70
C TYR A 355 -14.55 23.97 5.35
N TYR A 356 -15.83 24.16 5.00
CA TYR A 356 -16.41 23.68 3.74
C TYR A 356 -16.37 24.71 2.59
N GLY A 357 -15.93 25.93 2.84
CA GLY A 357 -15.90 26.99 1.83
C GLY A 357 -17.29 27.50 1.45
N LEU A 358 -18.26 27.53 2.39
CA LEU A 358 -19.65 27.94 2.12
C LEU A 358 -19.74 29.47 2.14
N GLY A 359 -19.90 30.06 0.96
CA GLY A 359 -19.91 31.54 0.79
C GLY A 359 -18.55 32.23 0.88
N PHE A 360 -17.50 31.46 1.17
CA PHE A 360 -16.09 31.87 1.23
C PHE A 360 -15.20 30.88 0.52
N THR A 361 -13.94 31.26 0.27
CA THR A 361 -12.90 30.29 -0.02
C THR A 361 -12.65 29.43 1.21
N GLN A 362 -12.53 28.11 1.02
CA GLN A 362 -12.16 27.18 2.08
C GLN A 362 -10.87 27.65 2.76
N ASP A 363 -10.90 27.70 4.10
CA ASP A 363 -9.81 28.20 4.93
C ASP A 363 -9.79 27.44 6.26
N TYR A 364 -8.98 26.38 6.32
CA TYR A 364 -8.91 25.53 7.49
C TYR A 364 -8.30 26.22 8.71
N GLU A 365 -7.37 27.17 8.54
CA GLU A 365 -6.80 27.93 9.67
C GLU A 365 -7.87 28.78 10.35
N LYS A 366 -8.70 29.49 9.55
CA LYS A 366 -9.83 30.24 10.11
C LYS A 366 -10.89 29.35 10.71
N ALA A 367 -11.18 28.19 10.08
CA ALA A 367 -12.10 27.22 10.64
C ALA A 367 -11.65 26.77 12.02
N PHE A 368 -10.36 26.42 12.16
CA PHE A 368 -9.76 26.06 13.44
C PHE A 368 -9.90 27.18 14.49
N ASP A 369 -9.61 28.43 14.13
CA ASP A 369 -9.76 29.57 15.03
C ASP A 369 -11.20 29.77 15.50
N TYR A 370 -12.20 29.61 14.61
CA TYR A 370 -13.59 29.70 14.98
C TYR A 370 -14.06 28.55 15.88
N TYR A 371 -13.64 27.31 15.58
CA TYR A 371 -13.92 26.16 16.45
C TYR A 371 -13.25 26.34 17.82
N LEU A 372 -12.03 26.89 17.88
CA LEU A 372 -11.37 27.19 19.15
C LEU A 372 -12.10 28.23 19.98
N LYS A 373 -12.69 29.28 19.33
CA LYS A 373 -13.55 30.26 20.00
C LYS A 373 -14.82 29.62 20.56
N ALA A 374 -15.44 28.72 19.80
CA ALA A 374 -16.61 27.96 20.25
C ALA A 374 -16.26 27.00 21.41
N ASP A 375 -15.16 26.25 21.31
CA ASP A 375 -14.70 25.33 22.34
C ASP A 375 -14.36 26.03 23.66
N ARG A 376 -13.69 27.19 23.63
CA ARG A 376 -13.40 28.02 24.81
C ARG A 376 -14.67 28.47 25.54
N LYS A 377 -15.80 28.57 24.84
CA LYS A 377 -17.11 28.83 25.40
C LYS A 377 -17.90 27.57 25.76
N GLY A 378 -17.28 26.38 25.66
CA GLY A 378 -17.85 25.12 26.10
C GLY A 378 -18.57 24.29 25.04
N ASP A 379 -18.49 24.69 23.76
CA ASP A 379 -19.10 23.95 22.67
C ASP A 379 -18.37 22.60 22.43
N LYS A 380 -19.08 21.51 22.58
CA LYS A 380 -18.52 20.14 22.48
C LYS A 380 -18.41 19.64 21.04
N TYR A 381 -19.26 20.14 20.15
CA TYR A 381 -19.15 19.83 18.72
C TYR A 381 -17.92 20.50 18.12
N ALA A 382 -17.61 21.72 18.54
CA ALA A 382 -16.37 22.39 18.17
C ALA A 382 -15.13 21.63 18.70
N ALA A 383 -15.18 21.15 19.96
CA ALA A 383 -14.11 20.30 20.48
C ALA A 383 -13.91 19.04 19.60
N TYR A 384 -14.98 18.35 19.22
CA TYR A 384 -14.91 17.20 18.33
C TYR A 384 -14.25 17.53 16.98
N ARG A 385 -14.64 18.66 16.36
CA ARG A 385 -14.03 19.13 15.11
C ARG A 385 -12.54 19.46 15.26
N LEU A 386 -12.15 20.12 16.34
CA LEU A 386 -10.74 20.40 16.65
C LEU A 386 -9.94 19.11 16.76
N GLY A 387 -10.48 18.08 17.41
CA GLY A 387 -9.86 16.77 17.51
C GLY A 387 -9.59 16.15 16.11
N LYS A 388 -10.58 16.23 15.22
CA LYS A 388 -10.42 15.76 13.84
C LYS A 388 -9.35 16.55 13.08
N MET A 389 -9.36 17.88 13.16
CA MET A 389 -8.39 18.76 12.49
C MET A 389 -6.96 18.54 13.02
N CYS A 390 -6.78 18.34 14.34
CA CYS A 390 -5.48 17.98 14.90
C CYS A 390 -4.98 16.61 14.42
N LEU A 391 -5.89 15.67 14.18
CA LEU A 391 -5.53 14.34 13.68
C LEU A 391 -5.18 14.36 12.18
N SER A 392 -5.94 15.13 11.37
CA SER A 392 -5.75 15.20 9.91
C SER A 392 -4.68 16.22 9.48
N GLY A 393 -4.29 17.15 10.33
CA GLY A 393 -3.37 18.25 9.99
C GLY A 393 -3.99 19.36 9.16
N GLU A 394 -5.32 19.54 9.22
CA GLU A 394 -6.06 20.56 8.48
C GLU A 394 -6.04 21.89 9.22
N GLY A 395 -5.35 22.88 8.65
CA GLY A 395 -5.19 24.22 9.24
C GLY A 395 -4.30 24.28 10.50
N VAL A 396 -3.75 23.14 10.92
CA VAL A 396 -2.86 23.00 12.06
C VAL A 396 -1.89 21.83 11.78
N ASN A 397 -0.75 21.76 12.45
CA ASN A 397 0.10 20.58 12.36
C ASN A 397 -0.57 19.39 13.02
N ILE A 398 -0.29 18.18 12.50
CA ILE A 398 -0.77 16.93 13.12
C ILE A 398 -0.25 16.87 14.56
N ASP A 399 -1.18 16.71 15.50
CA ASP A 399 -0.90 16.59 16.93
C ASP A 399 -1.88 15.60 17.57
N ILE A 400 -1.41 14.36 17.73
CA ILE A 400 -2.20 13.24 18.24
C ILE A 400 -2.62 13.46 19.70
N GLN A 401 -1.78 14.09 20.53
CA GLN A 401 -2.06 14.37 21.92
C GLN A 401 -3.15 15.46 22.08
N GLN A 402 -3.12 16.48 21.23
CA GLN A 402 -4.20 17.46 21.18
C GLN A 402 -5.49 16.84 20.64
N ALA A 403 -5.42 15.95 19.64
CA ALA A 403 -6.61 15.24 19.13
C ALA A 403 -7.27 14.42 20.26
N GLU A 404 -6.48 13.68 21.03
CA GLU A 404 -6.95 12.94 22.23
C GLU A 404 -7.66 13.87 23.23
N HIS A 405 -7.02 14.99 23.58
CA HIS A 405 -7.59 15.96 24.51
C HIS A 405 -8.97 16.46 24.04
N TYR A 406 -9.09 16.84 22.78
CA TYR A 406 -10.34 17.38 22.23
C TYR A 406 -11.42 16.30 22.09
N PHE A 407 -11.08 15.10 21.63
CA PHE A 407 -12.04 13.98 21.60
C PHE A 407 -12.53 13.63 23.00
N SER A 408 -11.63 13.49 23.97
CA SER A 408 -11.96 13.20 25.37
C SER A 408 -12.94 14.24 25.96
N LYS A 409 -12.73 15.53 25.63
CA LYS A 409 -13.62 16.63 26.03
C LYS A 409 -15.01 16.50 25.43
N ALA A 410 -15.15 15.95 24.23
CA ALA A 410 -16.39 15.82 23.48
C ALA A 410 -17.22 14.57 23.84
N THR A 411 -16.63 13.52 24.39
CA THR A 411 -17.23 12.18 24.60
C THR A 411 -18.57 12.16 25.32
N LYS A 412 -18.83 13.14 26.20
CA LYS A 412 -20.10 13.20 26.98
C LYS A 412 -21.29 13.69 26.17
N THR A 413 -21.04 14.40 25.09
CA THR A 413 -22.09 15.07 24.31
C THR A 413 -22.14 14.56 22.86
N VAL A 414 -20.99 14.29 22.28
CA VAL A 414 -20.85 13.81 20.88
C VAL A 414 -20.58 12.31 20.91
N VAL A 415 -21.55 11.53 20.50
CA VAL A 415 -21.47 10.06 20.51
C VAL A 415 -20.27 9.56 19.68
N LEU A 416 -20.08 10.16 18.50
CA LEU A 416 -18.98 9.83 17.58
C LEU A 416 -17.60 10.10 18.19
N ALA A 417 -17.49 11.03 19.16
CA ALA A 417 -16.20 11.28 19.82
C ALA A 417 -15.70 10.08 20.61
N ASN A 418 -16.62 9.22 21.13
CA ASN A 418 -16.23 7.97 21.78
C ASN A 418 -15.63 6.96 20.76
N TYR A 419 -16.22 6.89 19.56
CA TYR A 419 -15.72 6.03 18.49
C TYR A 419 -14.35 6.48 18.01
N ASP A 420 -14.19 7.78 17.69
CA ASP A 420 -12.94 8.31 17.16
C ASP A 420 -11.82 8.32 18.21
N LEU A 421 -12.13 8.50 19.48
CA LEU A 421 -11.17 8.37 20.58
C LEU A 421 -10.70 6.91 20.73
N ALA A 422 -11.62 5.94 20.64
CA ALA A 422 -11.27 4.53 20.70
C ALA A 422 -10.38 4.13 19.51
N LYS A 423 -10.72 4.60 18.31
CA LYS A 423 -9.93 4.39 17.10
C LYS A 423 -8.54 5.03 17.22
N LEU A 424 -8.44 6.26 17.74
CA LEU A 424 -7.16 6.92 17.99
C LEU A 424 -6.23 6.07 18.86
N TYR A 425 -6.75 5.49 19.94
CA TYR A 425 -5.97 4.62 20.83
C TYR A 425 -5.58 3.29 20.19
N GLU A 426 -6.36 2.77 19.25
CA GLU A 426 -5.99 1.59 18.47
C GLU A 426 -4.90 1.92 17.42
N ASP A 427 -5.09 2.99 16.66
CA ASP A 427 -4.22 3.36 15.54
C ASP A 427 -2.84 3.85 16.01
N TYR A 428 -2.77 4.45 17.23
CA TYR A 428 -1.55 5.02 17.84
C TYR A 428 -1.23 4.37 19.19
N ALA A 429 -1.33 3.04 19.25
CA ALA A 429 -1.14 2.30 20.50
C ALA A 429 0.24 2.52 21.15
N ASP A 430 1.28 2.76 20.35
CA ASP A 430 2.64 3.02 20.83
C ASP A 430 2.77 4.38 21.54
N ASP A 431 1.97 5.38 21.13
CA ASP A 431 1.93 6.71 21.76
C ASP A 431 1.11 6.74 23.05
N PHE A 432 0.21 5.75 23.23
CA PHE A 432 -0.72 5.65 24.36
C PHE A 432 -0.57 4.34 25.15
N ASN A 433 0.66 3.93 25.45
CA ASN A 433 1.03 2.65 26.08
C ASN A 433 0.32 2.29 27.39
N ASN A 434 -0.37 3.24 28.05
CA ASN A 434 -1.08 3.05 29.32
C ASN A 434 -2.60 2.80 29.16
N VAL A 435 -3.11 2.81 27.93
CA VAL A 435 -4.55 2.65 27.67
C VAL A 435 -4.88 1.16 27.52
N SER A 436 -5.75 0.65 28.40
CA SER A 436 -6.11 -0.77 28.34
C SER A 436 -7.08 -1.08 27.21
N LYS A 437 -6.99 -2.28 26.64
CA LYS A 437 -7.95 -2.76 25.62
C LYS A 437 -9.41 -2.73 26.14
N ASP A 438 -9.63 -2.99 27.43
CA ASP A 438 -10.96 -2.93 28.03
C ASP A 438 -11.52 -1.51 28.05
N TYR A 439 -10.68 -0.49 28.25
CA TYR A 439 -11.09 0.90 28.19
C TYR A 439 -11.46 1.30 26.74
N ILE A 440 -10.65 0.92 25.76
CA ILE A 440 -10.91 1.14 24.33
C ILE A 440 -12.24 0.50 23.93
N ASN A 441 -12.45 -0.78 24.31
CA ASN A 441 -13.71 -1.48 24.03
C ASN A 441 -14.90 -0.83 24.75
N GLY A 442 -14.68 -0.29 25.96
CA GLY A 442 -15.68 0.49 26.70
C GLY A 442 -16.09 1.78 26.01
N LEU A 443 -15.18 2.46 25.30
CA LEU A 443 -15.48 3.62 24.47
C LEU A 443 -16.29 3.22 23.23
N TYR A 444 -15.89 2.16 22.53
CA TYR A 444 -16.68 1.64 21.39
C TYR A 444 -18.09 1.23 21.83
N LYS A 445 -18.24 0.59 23.00
CA LYS A 445 -19.55 0.23 23.53
C LYS A 445 -20.44 1.44 23.76
N LYS A 446 -19.90 2.51 24.37
CA LYS A 446 -20.63 3.77 24.55
C LYS A 446 -21.03 4.42 23.21
N ALA A 447 -20.14 4.37 22.23
CA ALA A 447 -20.44 4.86 20.89
C ALA A 447 -21.57 4.04 20.25
N LEU A 448 -21.49 2.71 20.30
CA LEU A 448 -22.51 1.82 19.74
C LEU A 448 -23.89 2.04 20.39
N GLU A 449 -23.94 2.01 21.72
CA GLU A 449 -25.19 2.23 22.49
C GLU A 449 -25.78 3.60 22.17
N GLY A 450 -24.94 4.66 22.15
CA GLY A 450 -25.40 6.02 21.85
C GLY A 450 -25.91 6.19 20.42
N MET A 451 -25.25 5.55 19.42
CA MET A 451 -25.73 5.57 18.03
C MET A 451 -27.05 4.82 17.86
N ILE A 452 -27.20 3.65 18.51
CA ILE A 452 -28.47 2.91 18.48
C ILE A 452 -29.58 3.73 19.12
N GLU A 453 -29.34 4.38 20.28
CA GLU A 453 -30.31 5.25 20.93
C GLU A 453 -30.70 6.44 20.04
N GLN A 454 -29.75 7.03 19.30
CA GLN A 454 -30.01 8.10 18.32
C GLN A 454 -30.92 7.60 17.18
N GLU A 455 -30.63 6.44 16.59
CA GLU A 455 -31.43 5.87 15.50
C GLU A 455 -32.85 5.47 15.92
N GLU A 456 -33.03 5.05 17.17
CA GLU A 456 -34.36 4.74 17.72
C GLU A 456 -35.21 5.98 18.01
N ASN A 457 -34.56 7.09 18.30
CA ASN A 457 -35.18 8.33 18.74
C ASN A 457 -35.25 9.44 17.68
N ASP A 458 -34.40 9.38 16.66
CA ASP A 458 -34.26 10.42 15.65
C ASP A 458 -34.60 9.93 14.24
N ILE A 459 -34.45 10.83 13.26
CA ILE A 459 -34.60 10.49 11.83
C ILE A 459 -33.53 9.49 11.45
N GLN A 460 -33.94 8.39 10.80
CA GLN A 460 -33.05 7.33 10.33
C GLN A 460 -31.93 7.92 9.46
N ASN A 461 -30.70 7.55 9.77
CA ASN A 461 -29.52 7.99 9.05
C ASN A 461 -28.73 6.79 8.54
N ALA A 462 -28.72 6.59 7.22
CA ALA A 462 -28.01 5.47 6.58
C ALA A 462 -26.53 5.39 6.94
N PHE A 463 -25.86 6.51 7.18
CA PHE A 463 -24.45 6.55 7.59
C PHE A 463 -24.23 5.99 9.01
N THR A 464 -25.04 6.43 9.97
CA THR A 464 -25.00 5.92 11.35
C THR A 464 -25.36 4.43 11.38
N GLU A 465 -26.39 4.00 10.62
CA GLU A 465 -26.80 2.60 10.51
C GLU A 465 -25.67 1.73 9.93
N MET A 466 -24.95 2.20 8.91
CA MET A 466 -23.78 1.51 8.37
C MET A 466 -22.63 1.40 9.39
N ARG A 467 -22.38 2.48 10.15
CA ARG A 467 -21.34 2.47 11.20
C ARG A 467 -21.67 1.47 12.31
N ILE A 468 -22.93 1.43 12.76
CA ILE A 468 -23.42 0.41 13.71
C ILE A 468 -23.17 -1.00 13.12
N ALA A 469 -23.54 -1.23 11.87
CA ALA A 469 -23.33 -2.51 11.20
C ALA A 469 -21.85 -2.92 11.17
N ASN A 470 -20.97 -1.98 10.82
CA ASN A 470 -19.51 -2.21 10.80
C ASN A 470 -18.96 -2.53 12.20
N MET A 471 -19.49 -1.91 13.27
CA MET A 471 -19.11 -2.23 14.64
C MET A 471 -19.51 -3.67 15.01
N TYR A 472 -20.69 -4.15 14.59
CA TYR A 472 -21.10 -5.55 14.77
C TYR A 472 -20.24 -6.52 13.96
N LEU A 473 -19.83 -6.16 12.73
CA LEU A 473 -18.94 -7.00 11.90
C LEU A 473 -17.53 -7.11 12.46
N ALA A 474 -17.04 -6.03 13.07
CA ALA A 474 -15.68 -5.97 13.63
C ALA A 474 -15.61 -6.36 15.12
N GLY A 475 -16.74 -6.57 15.81
CA GLY A 475 -16.76 -6.82 17.25
C GLY A 475 -16.29 -5.62 18.08
N LYS A 476 -16.52 -4.39 17.62
CA LYS A 476 -16.12 -3.16 18.32
C LYS A 476 -17.20 -2.71 19.30
N GLY A 477 -16.89 -2.80 20.60
CA GLY A 477 -17.85 -2.51 21.67
C GLY A 477 -18.93 -3.57 21.88
N THR A 478 -18.87 -4.67 21.17
CA THR A 478 -19.80 -5.80 21.20
C THR A 478 -19.08 -7.05 20.70
N ASP A 479 -19.72 -8.23 20.85
CA ASP A 479 -19.27 -9.43 20.16
C ASP A 479 -19.60 -9.34 18.65
N ILE A 480 -18.82 -10.02 17.82
CA ILE A 480 -19.10 -10.10 16.37
C ILE A 480 -20.48 -10.70 16.17
N ASN A 481 -21.35 -9.97 15.49
CA ASN A 481 -22.72 -10.40 15.23
C ASN A 481 -23.15 -10.03 13.80
N ILE A 482 -23.00 -10.98 12.90
CA ILE A 482 -23.26 -10.78 11.48
C ILE A 482 -24.75 -10.55 11.20
N ASN A 483 -25.65 -11.20 11.94
CA ASN A 483 -27.09 -11.02 11.76
C ASN A 483 -27.53 -9.59 12.11
N SER A 484 -27.08 -9.05 13.25
CA SER A 484 -27.36 -7.65 13.60
C SER A 484 -26.76 -6.68 12.60
N ALA A 485 -25.55 -6.96 12.08
CA ALA A 485 -24.96 -6.14 11.01
C ALA A 485 -25.83 -6.15 9.74
N ILE A 486 -26.32 -7.31 9.32
CA ILE A 486 -27.23 -7.43 8.16
C ILE A 486 -28.52 -6.64 8.40
N GLU A 487 -29.10 -6.68 9.60
CA GLU A 487 -30.30 -5.92 9.93
C GLU A 487 -30.07 -4.40 9.77
N TRP A 488 -28.96 -3.87 10.28
CA TRP A 488 -28.61 -2.47 10.17
C TRP A 488 -28.27 -2.06 8.73
N LEU A 489 -27.51 -2.89 8.00
CA LEU A 489 -27.25 -2.65 6.57
C LEU A 489 -28.52 -2.65 5.73
N ASN A 490 -29.51 -3.52 6.05
CA ASN A 490 -30.79 -3.50 5.36
C ASN A 490 -31.59 -2.22 5.64
N LYS A 491 -31.49 -1.62 6.85
CA LYS A 491 -32.08 -0.31 7.13
C LYS A 491 -31.43 0.76 6.25
N ALA A 492 -30.10 0.85 6.25
CA ALA A 492 -29.35 1.79 5.41
C ALA A 492 -29.61 1.61 3.91
N ALA A 493 -29.67 0.37 3.44
CA ALA A 493 -29.99 0.08 2.04
C ALA A 493 -31.41 0.46 1.64
N LYS A 494 -32.38 0.45 2.56
CA LYS A 494 -33.74 0.95 2.30
C LYS A 494 -33.80 2.46 2.09
N GLN A 495 -32.81 3.18 2.57
CA GLN A 495 -32.61 4.62 2.33
C GLN A 495 -31.79 4.89 1.07
N ASP A 496 -31.73 3.92 0.16
CA ASP A 496 -31.00 3.96 -1.11
C ASP A 496 -29.49 4.25 -0.98
N ASN A 497 -28.90 3.82 0.16
CA ASN A 497 -27.45 3.92 0.36
C ASN A 497 -26.73 2.81 -0.44
N PRO A 498 -25.92 3.16 -1.46
CA PRO A 498 -25.29 2.18 -2.33
C PRO A 498 -24.19 1.38 -1.59
N ASN A 499 -23.51 1.99 -0.63
CA ASN A 499 -22.46 1.30 0.14
C ASN A 499 -23.06 0.19 1.02
N ALA A 500 -24.23 0.42 1.61
CA ALA A 500 -24.91 -0.60 2.40
C ALA A 500 -25.35 -1.78 1.53
N ALA A 501 -25.92 -1.50 0.37
CA ALA A 501 -26.30 -2.54 -0.59
C ALA A 501 -25.06 -3.32 -1.09
N TYR A 502 -23.97 -2.64 -1.39
CA TYR A 502 -22.70 -3.28 -1.78
C TYR A 502 -22.16 -4.21 -0.66
N GLN A 503 -22.17 -3.73 0.58
CA GLN A 503 -21.71 -4.51 1.74
C GLN A 503 -22.58 -5.76 1.97
N LEU A 504 -23.91 -5.65 1.82
CA LEU A 504 -24.81 -6.81 1.86
C LEU A 504 -24.48 -7.83 0.77
N GLY A 505 -24.25 -7.36 -0.46
CA GLY A 505 -23.78 -8.21 -1.56
C GLY A 505 -22.50 -8.96 -1.19
N TYR A 506 -21.53 -8.27 -0.62
CA TYR A 506 -20.27 -8.87 -0.18
C TYR A 506 -20.43 -9.89 0.96
N ILE A 507 -21.26 -9.59 1.95
CA ILE A 507 -21.54 -10.53 3.06
C ILE A 507 -22.15 -11.83 2.53
N TYR A 508 -23.12 -11.74 1.61
CA TYR A 508 -23.79 -12.91 1.05
C TYR A 508 -22.96 -13.67 0.00
N SER A 509 -21.92 -13.05 -0.57
CA SER A 509 -21.02 -13.71 -1.54
C SER A 509 -19.72 -14.25 -0.93
N SER A 510 -19.36 -13.83 0.30
CA SER A 510 -18.06 -14.14 0.90
C SER A 510 -18.12 -15.37 1.81
N GLU A 511 -17.19 -16.30 1.62
CA GLU A 511 -16.99 -17.46 2.51
C GLU A 511 -16.62 -17.05 3.95
N LYS A 512 -16.04 -15.87 4.13
CA LYS A 512 -15.62 -15.33 5.43
C LYS A 512 -16.75 -15.32 6.46
N TYR A 513 -17.98 -15.08 6.03
CA TYR A 513 -19.12 -14.94 6.94
C TYR A 513 -19.95 -16.19 7.08
N ASN A 514 -19.66 -17.24 6.31
CA ASN A 514 -20.36 -18.52 6.30
C ASN A 514 -21.91 -18.42 6.08
N ILE A 515 -22.33 -17.40 5.32
CA ILE A 515 -23.75 -17.11 4.99
C ILE A 515 -23.89 -16.89 3.48
N ILE A 516 -23.44 -17.88 2.69
CA ILE A 516 -23.47 -17.74 1.22
C ILE A 516 -24.89 -17.83 0.71
N ASP A 517 -25.33 -16.80 -0.02
CA ASP A 517 -26.61 -16.72 -0.73
C ASP A 517 -26.40 -15.90 -2.02
N GLU A 518 -26.07 -16.59 -3.09
CA GLU A 518 -25.75 -15.97 -4.38
C GLU A 518 -26.89 -15.11 -4.94
N GLN A 519 -28.15 -15.49 -4.68
CA GLN A 519 -29.33 -14.73 -5.14
C GLN A 519 -29.36 -13.36 -4.42
N LYS A 520 -29.31 -13.37 -3.08
CA LYS A 520 -29.30 -12.14 -2.30
C LYS A 520 -28.08 -11.29 -2.57
N ALA A 521 -26.93 -11.91 -2.77
CA ALA A 521 -25.72 -11.20 -3.15
C ALA A 521 -25.94 -10.42 -4.46
N ASN A 522 -26.44 -11.09 -5.49
CA ASN A 522 -26.67 -10.47 -6.79
C ASN A 522 -27.77 -9.38 -6.75
N GLU A 523 -28.87 -9.61 -6.00
CA GLU A 523 -29.93 -8.60 -5.82
C GLU A 523 -29.39 -7.31 -5.16
N ASN A 524 -28.58 -7.45 -4.10
CA ASN A 524 -27.98 -6.31 -3.41
C ASN A 524 -26.92 -5.61 -4.24
N TYR A 525 -26.06 -6.35 -4.94
CA TYR A 525 -25.11 -5.76 -5.87
C TYR A 525 -25.80 -5.00 -7.02
N LYS A 526 -26.91 -5.53 -7.58
CA LYS A 526 -27.70 -4.80 -8.59
C LYS A 526 -28.23 -3.48 -8.04
N LYS A 527 -28.78 -3.51 -6.82
CA LYS A 527 -29.24 -2.30 -6.15
C LYS A 527 -28.10 -1.30 -5.98
N ALA A 528 -26.95 -1.76 -5.49
CA ALA A 528 -25.77 -0.91 -5.31
C ALA A 528 -25.32 -0.26 -6.63
N CYS A 529 -25.27 -1.03 -7.72
CA CYS A 529 -24.88 -0.52 -9.03
C CYS A 529 -25.79 0.62 -9.52
N LEU A 530 -27.11 0.41 -9.45
CA LEU A 530 -28.09 1.42 -9.84
C LEU A 530 -27.95 2.73 -9.04
N GLU A 531 -27.75 2.61 -7.72
CA GLU A 531 -27.63 3.80 -6.86
C GLU A 531 -26.26 4.50 -7.04
N TYR A 532 -25.16 3.77 -7.32
CA TYR A 532 -23.89 4.38 -7.69
C TYR A 532 -23.95 5.10 -9.05
N GLU A 533 -24.67 4.52 -10.05
CA GLU A 533 -24.87 5.19 -11.34
C GLU A 533 -25.67 6.48 -11.19
N LYS A 534 -26.73 6.49 -10.39
CA LYS A 534 -27.50 7.71 -10.08
C LYS A 534 -26.66 8.76 -9.35
N ALA A 535 -25.91 8.35 -8.32
CA ALA A 535 -25.02 9.26 -7.58
C ALA A 535 -23.98 9.91 -8.49
N GLU A 536 -23.52 9.18 -9.50
CA GLU A 536 -22.55 9.67 -10.47
C GLU A 536 -23.17 10.64 -11.50
N GLU A 537 -24.45 10.43 -11.88
CA GLU A 537 -25.20 11.35 -12.75
C GLU A 537 -25.45 12.70 -12.05
N GLU A 538 -25.66 12.69 -10.73
CA GLU A 538 -25.91 13.90 -9.95
C GLU A 538 -24.62 14.69 -9.68
N ASN A 539 -23.56 14.01 -9.26
CA ASN A 539 -22.25 14.60 -9.00
C ASN A 539 -21.15 13.55 -9.16
N SER A 540 -20.01 13.92 -9.73
CA SER A 540 -18.84 13.04 -9.82
C SER A 540 -18.40 12.59 -8.43
N ASN A 541 -18.46 11.30 -8.17
CA ASN A 541 -18.15 10.69 -6.87
C ASN A 541 -17.10 9.58 -7.03
N VAL A 542 -15.89 9.85 -6.51
CA VAL A 542 -14.73 8.95 -6.63
C VAL A 542 -15.01 7.55 -6.07
N THR A 543 -15.78 7.46 -4.99
CA THR A 543 -16.17 6.19 -4.39
C THR A 543 -17.11 5.41 -5.30
N ALA A 544 -18.12 6.07 -5.87
CA ALA A 544 -19.04 5.45 -6.82
C ALA A 544 -18.30 4.95 -8.07
N GLU A 545 -17.44 5.78 -8.65
CA GLU A 545 -16.62 5.44 -9.82
C GLU A 545 -15.72 4.22 -9.55
N SER A 546 -15.04 4.20 -8.39
CA SER A 546 -14.16 3.08 -7.98
C SER A 546 -14.97 1.79 -7.77
N ARG A 547 -16.13 1.87 -7.11
CA ARG A 547 -17.02 0.73 -6.89
C ARG A 547 -17.62 0.19 -8.19
N LEU A 548 -18.11 1.06 -9.06
CA LEU A 548 -18.59 0.68 -10.39
C LEU A 548 -17.50 -0.04 -11.20
N GLY A 549 -16.27 0.49 -11.15
CA GLY A 549 -15.12 -0.16 -11.79
C GLY A 549 -14.90 -1.59 -11.28
N LYS A 550 -14.93 -1.81 -9.96
CA LYS A 550 -14.81 -3.15 -9.36
C LYS A 550 -16.01 -4.05 -9.67
N MET A 551 -17.22 -3.51 -9.69
CA MET A 551 -18.44 -4.28 -9.99
C MET A 551 -18.43 -4.79 -11.43
N TYR A 552 -18.09 -3.98 -12.42
CA TYR A 552 -17.95 -4.43 -13.80
C TYR A 552 -16.75 -5.37 -13.99
N LEU A 553 -15.65 -5.19 -13.24
CA LEU A 553 -14.47 -6.06 -13.30
C LEU A 553 -14.80 -7.49 -12.84
N ASN A 554 -15.55 -7.61 -11.75
CA ASN A 554 -15.85 -8.90 -11.12
C ASN A 554 -17.21 -9.51 -11.52
N GLY A 555 -18.08 -8.72 -12.18
CA GLY A 555 -19.43 -9.14 -12.49
C GLY A 555 -20.37 -9.09 -11.29
N TYR A 556 -20.17 -8.16 -10.35
CA TYR A 556 -20.99 -8.02 -9.16
C TYR A 556 -22.30 -7.28 -9.49
N GLY A 557 -23.44 -8.02 -9.53
CA GLY A 557 -24.76 -7.47 -9.87
C GLY A 557 -24.95 -7.03 -11.33
N VAL A 558 -23.89 -7.10 -12.12
CA VAL A 558 -23.85 -6.76 -13.55
C VAL A 558 -23.11 -7.84 -14.31
N GLU A 559 -23.29 -7.91 -15.63
CA GLU A 559 -22.45 -8.77 -16.46
C GLU A 559 -20.99 -8.28 -16.41
N LYS A 560 -20.05 -9.21 -16.25
CA LYS A 560 -18.61 -8.89 -16.23
C LYS A 560 -18.20 -8.23 -17.53
N ASP A 561 -17.74 -6.99 -17.45
CA ASP A 561 -17.30 -6.18 -18.58
C ASP A 561 -16.02 -5.41 -18.21
N ILE A 562 -14.86 -6.01 -18.57
CA ILE A 562 -13.57 -5.43 -18.21
C ILE A 562 -13.32 -4.09 -18.93
N GLN A 563 -13.89 -3.89 -20.12
CA GLN A 563 -13.75 -2.62 -20.85
C GLN A 563 -14.47 -1.48 -20.11
N LYS A 564 -15.69 -1.73 -19.65
CA LYS A 564 -16.41 -0.76 -18.81
C LYS A 564 -15.71 -0.54 -17.47
N ALA A 565 -15.20 -1.62 -16.86
CA ALA A 565 -14.41 -1.51 -15.63
C ALA A 565 -13.21 -0.57 -15.81
N VAL A 566 -12.44 -0.72 -16.88
CA VAL A 566 -11.30 0.14 -17.19
C VAL A 566 -11.71 1.61 -17.35
N ILE A 567 -12.86 1.89 -17.98
CA ILE A 567 -13.38 3.26 -18.13
C ILE A 567 -13.67 3.87 -16.75
N TRP A 568 -14.39 3.16 -15.89
CA TRP A 568 -14.73 3.63 -14.55
C TRP A 568 -13.49 3.78 -13.65
N LEU A 569 -12.58 2.79 -13.67
CA LEU A 569 -11.33 2.85 -12.90
C LEU A 569 -10.43 4.02 -13.36
N LYS A 570 -10.37 4.30 -14.69
CA LYS A 570 -9.66 5.48 -15.20
C LYS A 570 -10.29 6.77 -14.68
N LYS A 571 -11.61 6.87 -14.69
CA LYS A 571 -12.33 8.03 -14.16
C LYS A 571 -12.05 8.23 -12.67
N ALA A 572 -12.18 7.17 -11.87
CA ALA A 572 -11.83 7.20 -10.45
C ALA A 572 -10.37 7.57 -10.18
N THR A 573 -9.43 7.08 -11.00
CA THR A 573 -8.01 7.43 -10.91
C THR A 573 -7.78 8.92 -11.16
N LEU A 574 -8.42 9.48 -12.18
CA LEU A 574 -8.34 10.90 -12.48
C LEU A 574 -8.87 11.77 -11.32
N ASN A 575 -9.89 11.27 -10.62
CA ASN A 575 -10.48 11.93 -9.47
C ASN A 575 -9.76 11.62 -8.14
N GLY A 576 -8.62 10.91 -8.20
CA GLY A 576 -7.72 10.72 -7.06
C GLY A 576 -7.86 9.39 -6.32
N SER A 577 -8.50 8.37 -6.93
CA SER A 577 -8.56 7.03 -6.31
C SER A 577 -7.25 6.27 -6.45
N ALA A 578 -6.51 6.14 -5.35
CA ALA A 578 -5.30 5.34 -5.29
C ALA A 578 -5.55 3.85 -5.59
N SER A 579 -6.65 3.30 -5.07
CA SER A 579 -7.01 1.88 -5.26
C SER A 579 -7.37 1.58 -6.72
N SER A 580 -8.08 2.49 -7.39
CA SER A 580 -8.42 2.33 -8.82
C SER A 580 -7.17 2.39 -9.71
N ALA A 581 -6.24 3.29 -9.41
CA ALA A 581 -4.95 3.36 -10.09
C ALA A 581 -4.16 2.05 -9.92
N TYR A 582 -4.13 1.48 -8.70
CA TYR A 582 -3.48 0.20 -8.43
C TYR A 582 -4.13 -0.95 -9.21
N THR A 583 -5.46 -1.00 -9.24
CA THR A 583 -6.19 -2.03 -10.01
C THR A 583 -5.91 -1.92 -11.51
N LEU A 584 -5.91 -0.70 -12.07
CA LEU A 584 -5.53 -0.47 -13.48
C LEU A 584 -4.11 -0.95 -13.76
N ALA A 585 -3.16 -0.63 -12.88
CA ALA A 585 -1.78 -1.09 -13.01
C ALA A 585 -1.71 -2.62 -13.12
N LYS A 586 -2.43 -3.35 -12.26
CA LYS A 586 -2.52 -4.82 -12.35
C LYS A 586 -3.12 -5.32 -13.66
N LEU A 587 -4.19 -4.67 -14.14
CA LEU A 587 -4.82 -5.06 -15.42
C LEU A 587 -3.83 -4.93 -16.59
N TYR A 588 -3.06 -3.83 -16.63
CA TYR A 588 -2.02 -3.64 -17.66
C TYR A 588 -0.81 -4.56 -17.47
N GLU A 589 -0.41 -4.86 -16.22
CA GLU A 589 0.68 -5.80 -15.93
C GLU A 589 0.34 -7.22 -16.39
N ASN A 590 -0.89 -7.67 -16.18
CA ASN A 590 -1.33 -9.02 -16.53
C ASN A 590 -1.82 -9.12 -17.99
N GLY A 591 -2.29 -8.03 -18.59
CA GLY A 591 -2.98 -8.03 -19.88
C GLY A 591 -4.42 -8.50 -19.78
N GLU A 592 -5.10 -8.21 -18.66
CA GLU A 592 -6.50 -8.59 -18.43
C GLU A 592 -7.46 -7.54 -18.99
N GLY A 593 -8.14 -7.84 -20.10
CA GLY A 593 -9.06 -6.93 -20.79
C GLY A 593 -8.41 -5.71 -21.43
N VAL A 594 -7.11 -5.55 -21.31
CA VAL A 594 -6.27 -4.55 -21.96
C VAL A 594 -5.03 -5.26 -22.52
N GLU A 595 -4.38 -4.68 -23.50
CA GLU A 595 -3.11 -5.19 -23.97
C GLU A 595 -2.07 -5.11 -22.85
N LYS A 596 -1.31 -6.19 -22.63
CA LYS A 596 -0.25 -6.25 -21.61
C LYS A 596 0.79 -5.16 -21.90
N ASN A 597 0.96 -4.25 -20.94
CA ASN A 597 1.88 -3.12 -21.06
C ASN A 597 2.50 -2.75 -19.71
N ILE A 598 3.75 -3.18 -19.51
CA ILE A 598 4.47 -2.97 -18.24
C ILE A 598 4.77 -1.48 -17.99
N GLU A 599 4.98 -0.67 -19.01
CA GLU A 599 5.24 0.78 -18.84
C GLU A 599 3.98 1.53 -18.41
N GLU A 600 2.82 1.19 -18.99
CA GLU A 600 1.52 1.69 -18.53
C GLU A 600 1.23 1.24 -17.09
N ALA A 601 1.45 -0.04 -16.79
CA ALA A 601 1.31 -0.55 -15.43
C ALA A 601 2.19 0.23 -14.45
N TYR A 602 3.44 0.47 -14.80
CA TYR A 602 4.38 1.25 -13.99
C TYR A 602 3.88 2.68 -13.76
N SER A 603 3.35 3.33 -14.79
CA SER A 603 2.79 4.69 -14.69
C SER A 603 1.60 4.74 -13.72
N TYR A 604 0.67 3.77 -13.80
CA TYR A 604 -0.45 3.68 -12.87
C TYR A 604 -0.02 3.31 -11.44
N TYR A 605 1.00 2.45 -11.26
CA TYR A 605 1.59 2.21 -9.94
C TYR A 605 2.19 3.49 -9.35
N GLN A 606 2.87 4.30 -10.16
CA GLN A 606 3.41 5.59 -9.71
C GLN A 606 2.30 6.56 -9.28
N ILE A 607 1.21 6.64 -10.05
CA ILE A 607 0.04 7.45 -9.67
C ILE A 607 -0.53 6.98 -8.34
N SER A 608 -0.75 5.68 -8.21
CA SER A 608 -1.27 5.08 -6.99
C SER A 608 -0.36 5.32 -5.78
N ALA A 609 0.96 5.20 -5.97
CA ALA A 609 1.96 5.47 -4.93
C ALA A 609 1.94 6.93 -4.45
N VAL A 610 1.85 7.87 -5.39
CA VAL A 610 1.73 9.31 -5.09
C VAL A 610 0.44 9.63 -4.33
N LEU A 611 -0.63 8.89 -4.62
CA LEU A 611 -1.91 9.00 -3.92
C LEU A 611 -1.91 8.27 -2.56
N GLY A 612 -0.77 7.75 -2.11
CA GLY A 612 -0.58 7.18 -0.78
C GLY A 612 -0.74 5.67 -0.67
N ASN A 613 -0.85 4.94 -1.77
CA ASN A 613 -0.95 3.48 -1.73
C ASN A 613 0.43 2.84 -1.49
N SER A 614 0.62 2.24 -0.31
CA SER A 614 1.89 1.62 0.08
C SER A 614 2.23 0.37 -0.73
N TYR A 615 1.22 -0.40 -1.18
CA TYR A 615 1.46 -1.54 -2.09
C TYR A 615 1.95 -1.07 -3.47
N ALA A 616 1.44 0.06 -3.94
CA ALA A 616 1.93 0.66 -5.19
C ALA A 616 3.38 1.12 -5.06
N ASN A 617 3.75 1.73 -3.92
CA ASN A 617 5.15 2.04 -3.63
C ASN A 617 6.04 0.79 -3.68
N TYR A 618 5.58 -0.33 -3.12
CA TYR A 618 6.31 -1.59 -3.20
C TYR A 618 6.49 -2.07 -4.66
N GLN A 619 5.45 -2.00 -5.50
CA GLN A 619 5.55 -2.40 -6.91
C GLN A 619 6.45 -1.45 -7.72
N VAL A 620 6.36 -0.13 -7.49
CA VAL A 620 7.28 0.85 -8.09
C VAL A 620 8.72 0.54 -7.70
N GLY A 621 9.00 0.27 -6.42
CA GLY A 621 10.31 -0.13 -5.92
C GLY A 621 10.85 -1.40 -6.59
N LYS A 622 9.99 -2.42 -6.77
CA LYS A 622 10.31 -3.69 -7.44
C LYS A 622 10.69 -3.47 -8.92
N ILE A 623 9.91 -2.68 -9.65
CA ILE A 623 10.17 -2.38 -11.06
C ILE A 623 11.42 -1.50 -11.20
N SER A 624 11.61 -0.50 -10.35
CA SER A 624 12.81 0.33 -10.33
C SER A 624 14.06 -0.48 -10.07
N LEU A 625 14.00 -1.47 -9.16
CA LEU A 625 15.10 -2.39 -8.88
C LEU A 625 15.45 -3.24 -10.12
N GLN A 626 14.44 -3.73 -10.85
CA GLN A 626 14.64 -4.48 -12.10
C GLN A 626 15.26 -3.60 -13.21
N LYS A 627 14.95 -2.31 -13.23
CA LYS A 627 15.55 -1.33 -14.16
C LYS A 627 16.95 -0.87 -13.73
N GLY A 628 17.46 -1.30 -12.57
CA GLY A 628 18.76 -0.88 -12.03
C GLY A 628 18.75 0.51 -11.39
N GLU A 629 17.58 1.10 -11.15
CA GLU A 629 17.39 2.40 -10.50
C GLU A 629 17.38 2.23 -8.96
N ILE A 630 18.57 1.93 -8.39
CA ILE A 630 18.68 1.46 -6.99
C ILE A 630 18.19 2.48 -5.97
N GLU A 631 18.60 3.75 -6.10
CA GLU A 631 18.20 4.83 -5.18
C GLU A 631 16.66 4.99 -5.16
N LYS A 632 16.04 5.02 -6.35
CA LYS A 632 14.59 5.13 -6.49
C LYS A 632 13.86 3.90 -5.94
N ALA A 633 14.44 2.71 -6.11
CA ALA A 633 13.89 1.50 -5.52
C ALA A 633 13.90 1.58 -3.99
N VAL A 634 15.01 2.06 -3.40
CA VAL A 634 15.14 2.23 -1.94
C VAL A 634 14.13 3.25 -1.42
N GLU A 635 13.98 4.42 -2.07
CA GLU A 635 12.99 5.43 -1.68
C GLU A 635 11.58 4.85 -1.63
N ASN A 636 11.17 4.17 -2.71
CA ASN A 636 9.83 3.59 -2.78
C ASN A 636 9.63 2.43 -1.80
N PHE A 637 10.64 1.58 -1.56
CA PHE A 637 10.54 0.57 -0.51
C PHE A 637 10.48 1.18 0.89
N GLN A 638 11.14 2.31 1.14
CA GLN A 638 11.03 3.03 2.41
C GLN A 638 9.62 3.59 2.62
N GLU A 639 9.00 4.18 1.59
CA GLU A 639 7.61 4.64 1.67
C GLU A 639 6.63 3.47 1.87
N ALA A 640 6.84 2.35 1.16
CA ALA A 640 6.05 1.14 1.37
C ALA A 640 6.24 0.57 2.80
N ALA A 641 7.45 0.62 3.33
CA ALA A 641 7.78 0.15 4.67
C ALA A 641 7.11 1.00 5.78
N LYS A 642 7.00 2.32 5.58
CA LYS A 642 6.20 3.21 6.46
C LYS A 642 4.73 2.81 6.51
N GLY A 643 4.19 2.28 5.41
CA GLY A 643 2.84 1.71 5.33
C GLY A 643 2.75 0.27 5.81
N ASN A 644 3.68 -0.19 6.64
CA ASN A 644 3.72 -1.54 7.23
C ASN A 644 3.77 -2.70 6.22
N ILE A 645 4.31 -2.48 5.03
CA ILE A 645 4.50 -3.56 4.05
C ILE A 645 5.73 -4.39 4.45
N SER A 646 5.52 -5.56 5.04
CA SER A 646 6.58 -6.47 5.52
C SER A 646 7.61 -6.83 4.43
N HIS A 647 7.12 -7.05 3.21
CA HIS A 647 7.94 -7.33 2.04
C HIS A 647 8.89 -6.18 1.66
N ALA A 648 8.48 -4.93 1.88
CA ALA A 648 9.32 -3.77 1.59
C ALA A 648 10.54 -3.73 2.52
N TRP A 649 10.34 -3.95 3.82
CA TRP A 649 11.42 -4.10 4.78
C TRP A 649 12.38 -5.23 4.40
N PHE A 650 11.83 -6.37 3.97
CA PHE A 650 12.67 -7.50 3.54
C PHE A 650 13.50 -7.17 2.29
N LYS A 651 12.93 -6.45 1.30
CA LYS A 651 13.67 -6.01 0.09
C LYS A 651 14.76 -5.00 0.44
N LEU A 652 14.51 -4.04 1.34
CA LEU A 652 15.52 -3.13 1.87
C LEU A 652 16.67 -3.89 2.54
N GLY A 653 16.35 -4.89 3.37
CA GLY A 653 17.34 -5.77 3.98
C GLY A 653 18.22 -6.47 2.93
N LYS A 654 17.64 -6.98 1.85
CA LYS A 654 18.39 -7.58 0.73
C LYS A 654 19.31 -6.59 0.04
N ILE A 655 18.83 -5.36 -0.24
CA ILE A 655 19.64 -4.34 -0.90
C ILE A 655 20.83 -3.94 -0.02
N TYR A 656 20.62 -3.73 1.29
CA TYR A 656 21.69 -3.36 2.21
C TYR A 656 22.65 -4.52 2.56
N SER A 657 22.26 -5.78 2.34
CA SER A 657 23.11 -6.95 2.60
C SER A 657 23.92 -7.39 1.38
N ASP A 658 23.70 -6.82 0.19
CA ASP A 658 24.34 -7.23 -1.05
C ASP A 658 25.25 -6.09 -1.58
N GLU A 659 26.56 -6.36 -1.66
CA GLU A 659 27.57 -5.41 -2.13
C GLU A 659 27.36 -4.97 -3.59
N SER A 660 26.67 -5.77 -4.39
CA SER A 660 26.44 -5.50 -5.82
C SER A 660 25.58 -4.24 -6.06
N TYR A 661 24.77 -3.85 -5.08
CA TYR A 661 23.93 -2.63 -5.16
C TYR A 661 24.65 -1.34 -4.75
N GLY A 662 25.90 -1.41 -4.26
CA GLY A 662 26.69 -0.24 -3.87
C GLY A 662 26.21 0.48 -2.60
N LEU A 663 25.25 -0.08 -1.89
CA LEU A 663 24.66 0.47 -0.64
C LEU A 663 24.88 -0.46 0.56
N TYR A 664 25.91 -1.30 0.51
CA TYR A 664 26.19 -2.30 1.55
C TYR A 664 26.30 -1.70 2.95
N ASP A 665 25.43 -2.16 3.85
CA ASP A 665 25.41 -1.82 5.28
C ASP A 665 24.72 -2.93 6.06
N ILE A 666 25.50 -3.83 6.63
CA ILE A 666 24.97 -5.02 7.32
C ILE A 666 24.12 -4.64 8.55
N SER A 667 24.43 -3.52 9.22
CA SER A 667 23.67 -3.08 10.39
C SER A 667 22.27 -2.61 9.98
N LYS A 668 22.16 -1.82 8.90
CA LYS A 668 20.87 -1.44 8.33
C LYS A 668 20.12 -2.64 7.78
N ALA A 669 20.82 -3.59 7.14
CA ALA A 669 20.20 -4.81 6.64
C ALA A 669 19.54 -5.59 7.78
N GLN A 670 20.25 -5.82 8.89
CA GLN A 670 19.72 -6.54 10.04
C GLN A 670 18.53 -5.81 10.69
N LEU A 671 18.57 -4.48 10.78
CA LEU A 671 17.44 -3.68 11.27
C LEU A 671 16.22 -3.85 10.36
N CYS A 672 16.40 -3.75 9.04
CA CYS A 672 15.31 -3.95 8.07
C CYS A 672 14.73 -5.36 8.14
N TYR A 673 15.58 -6.39 8.25
CA TYR A 673 15.11 -7.77 8.42
C TYR A 673 14.38 -7.96 9.75
N SER A 674 14.81 -7.33 10.84
CA SER A 674 14.11 -7.40 12.13
C SER A 674 12.70 -6.80 12.05
N ASN A 675 12.55 -5.64 11.40
CA ASN A 675 11.25 -5.03 11.16
C ASN A 675 10.36 -5.93 10.27
N ALA A 676 10.93 -6.50 9.20
CA ALA A 676 10.22 -7.45 8.36
C ALA A 676 9.76 -8.68 9.15
N LEU A 677 10.64 -9.25 10.00
CA LEU A 677 10.32 -10.42 10.84
C LEU A 677 9.12 -10.17 11.75
N ASN A 678 9.13 -9.03 12.46
CA ASN A 678 8.03 -8.65 13.36
C ASN A 678 6.70 -8.49 12.61
N LEU A 679 6.72 -7.82 11.46
CA LEU A 679 5.52 -7.66 10.62
C LEU A 679 5.03 -8.99 10.06
N TYR A 680 5.91 -9.88 9.56
CA TYR A 680 5.50 -11.21 9.09
C TYR A 680 4.87 -12.06 10.21
N ILE A 681 5.35 -11.95 11.46
CA ILE A 681 4.71 -12.62 12.60
C ILE A 681 3.30 -12.05 12.83
N THR A 682 3.15 -10.74 12.75
CA THR A 682 1.84 -10.07 12.88
C THR A 682 0.91 -10.49 11.74
N ASP A 683 1.37 -10.41 10.49
CA ASP A 683 0.62 -10.82 9.29
C ASP A 683 0.12 -12.26 9.41
N TYR A 684 1.02 -13.19 9.79
CA TYR A 684 0.67 -14.60 9.98
C TYR A 684 -0.33 -14.82 11.12
N THR A 685 -0.22 -14.05 12.19
CA THR A 685 -1.13 -14.17 13.34
C THR A 685 -2.56 -13.72 12.96
N GLN A 686 -2.68 -12.73 12.09
CA GLN A 686 -3.95 -12.23 11.59
C GLN A 686 -4.55 -13.14 10.52
N ASN A 687 -3.72 -13.60 9.60
CA ASN A 687 -4.13 -14.44 8.48
C ASN A 687 -3.05 -15.49 8.17
N PRO A 688 -3.14 -16.70 8.76
CA PRO A 688 -2.15 -17.75 8.53
C PRO A 688 -2.11 -18.20 7.08
N ASP A 689 -0.96 -18.03 6.42
CA ASP A 689 -0.69 -18.50 5.06
C ASP A 689 0.65 -19.24 4.96
N ASP A 690 0.76 -20.09 3.96
CA ASP A 690 1.92 -20.97 3.75
C ASP A 690 3.18 -20.21 3.36
N PHE A 691 3.03 -19.12 2.61
CA PHE A 691 4.15 -18.31 2.12
C PHE A 691 4.81 -17.51 3.25
N THR A 692 4.01 -16.82 4.09
CA THR A 692 4.52 -16.06 5.25
C THR A 692 5.21 -17.01 6.24
N ALA A 693 4.61 -18.17 6.53
CA ALA A 693 5.22 -19.18 7.38
C ALA A 693 6.57 -19.68 6.82
N TYR A 694 6.63 -19.97 5.52
CA TYR A 694 7.88 -20.38 4.84
C TYR A 694 8.94 -19.28 4.93
N ARG A 695 8.57 -18.02 4.75
CA ARG A 695 9.48 -16.89 4.84
C ARG A 695 10.04 -16.71 6.26
N LEU A 696 9.19 -16.82 7.27
CA LEU A 696 9.60 -16.81 8.68
C LEU A 696 10.61 -17.95 8.95
N GLY A 697 10.34 -19.16 8.46
CA GLY A 697 11.25 -20.28 8.56
C GLY A 697 12.63 -19.98 7.96
N LYS A 698 12.67 -19.36 6.76
CA LYS A 698 13.93 -18.93 6.11
C LYS A 698 14.67 -17.84 6.90
N MET A 699 13.94 -16.90 7.49
CA MET A 699 14.56 -15.82 8.27
C MET A 699 15.24 -16.37 9.53
N TYR A 700 14.61 -17.26 10.29
CA TYR A 700 15.22 -17.93 11.43
C TYR A 700 16.36 -18.88 11.03
N PHE A 701 16.23 -19.56 9.89
CA PHE A 701 17.25 -20.47 9.38
C PHE A 701 18.55 -19.74 8.99
N ASN A 702 18.44 -18.56 8.39
CA ASN A 702 19.58 -17.79 7.90
C ASN A 702 20.03 -16.66 8.85
N GLY A 703 19.37 -16.46 9.99
CA GLY A 703 19.69 -15.36 10.92
C GLY A 703 19.40 -13.98 10.36
N LEU A 704 18.30 -13.82 9.59
CA LEU A 704 17.91 -12.54 9.01
C LEU A 704 17.05 -11.74 9.99
N GLY A 705 17.61 -10.68 10.56
CA GLY A 705 16.94 -9.84 11.56
C GLY A 705 16.81 -10.50 12.94
N THR A 706 17.46 -11.63 13.13
CA THR A 706 17.50 -12.42 14.37
C THR A 706 18.77 -13.28 14.38
N ASP A 707 19.10 -13.91 15.49
CA ASP A 707 20.09 -14.99 15.51
C ASP A 707 19.57 -16.23 14.77
N ILE A 708 20.49 -17.06 14.27
CA ILE A 708 20.14 -18.35 13.66
C ILE A 708 19.45 -19.22 14.73
N ASP A 709 18.23 -19.65 14.46
CA ASP A 709 17.47 -20.53 15.36
C ASP A 709 16.82 -21.65 14.54
N ILE A 710 17.50 -22.77 14.47
CA ILE A 710 17.03 -23.94 13.70
C ILE A 710 15.72 -24.52 14.26
N ASN A 711 15.49 -24.45 15.57
CA ASN A 711 14.24 -24.95 16.15
C ASN A 711 13.04 -24.12 15.74
N LYS A 712 13.18 -22.78 15.77
CA LYS A 712 12.13 -21.89 15.24
C LYS A 712 11.98 -22.04 13.74
N ALA A 713 13.07 -22.23 13.00
CA ALA A 713 13.00 -22.49 11.57
C ALA A 713 12.17 -23.76 11.26
N ILE A 714 12.44 -24.86 11.97
CA ILE A 714 11.67 -26.12 11.87
C ILE A 714 10.20 -25.88 12.22
N HIS A 715 9.92 -25.12 13.28
CA HIS A 715 8.55 -24.79 13.66
C HIS A 715 7.81 -24.09 12.50
N TRP A 716 8.38 -23.05 11.96
CA TRP A 716 7.74 -22.26 10.90
C TRP A 716 7.66 -23.03 9.57
N PHE A 717 8.67 -23.78 9.20
CA PHE A 717 8.59 -24.66 8.02
C PHE A 717 7.52 -25.74 8.19
N SER A 718 7.34 -26.27 9.43
CA SER A 718 6.28 -27.24 9.70
C SER A 718 4.88 -26.62 9.63
N GLN A 719 4.71 -25.35 10.00
CA GLN A 719 3.45 -24.63 9.78
C GLN A 719 3.19 -24.44 8.28
N ALA A 720 4.21 -24.00 7.53
CA ALA A 720 4.10 -23.82 6.08
C ALA A 720 3.76 -25.16 5.36
N GLU A 721 4.41 -26.27 5.74
CA GLU A 721 4.12 -27.61 5.18
C GLU A 721 2.67 -28.03 5.44
N LYS A 722 2.15 -27.78 6.66
CA LYS A 722 0.75 -28.08 7.02
C LYS A 722 -0.25 -27.28 6.16
N LEU A 723 0.13 -26.07 5.76
CA LEU A 723 -0.64 -25.19 4.86
C LEU A 723 -0.42 -25.53 3.37
N GLY A 724 0.38 -26.54 3.05
CA GLY A 724 0.59 -27.02 1.68
C GLY A 724 1.90 -26.59 1.00
N ASN A 725 2.80 -25.89 1.69
CA ASN A 725 4.04 -25.40 1.11
C ASN A 725 5.06 -26.53 0.90
N THR A 726 5.22 -26.98 -0.33
CA THR A 726 6.15 -28.06 -0.70
C THR A 726 7.62 -27.65 -0.63
N ASN A 727 7.95 -26.35 -0.76
CA ASN A 727 9.29 -25.85 -0.54
C ASN A 727 9.69 -25.92 0.95
N ALA A 728 8.75 -25.70 1.87
CA ALA A 728 8.99 -25.86 3.30
C ALA A 728 9.29 -27.33 3.64
N ALA A 729 8.55 -28.27 3.07
CA ALA A 729 8.82 -29.69 3.19
C ALA A 729 10.23 -30.04 2.70
N TYR A 730 10.67 -29.47 1.57
CA TYR A 730 12.02 -29.68 1.08
C TYR A 730 13.08 -29.18 2.08
N GLN A 731 12.89 -28.01 2.70
CA GLN A 731 13.81 -27.50 3.74
C GLN A 731 13.81 -28.42 4.99
N LEU A 732 12.65 -28.87 5.45
CA LEU A 732 12.55 -29.83 6.55
C LEU A 732 13.28 -31.14 6.23
N GLY A 733 13.11 -31.65 5.00
CA GLY A 733 13.83 -32.84 4.52
C GLY A 733 15.33 -32.63 4.55
N LYS A 734 15.85 -31.49 4.14
CA LYS A 734 17.29 -31.15 4.23
C LYS A 734 17.78 -31.12 5.68
N ILE A 735 17.06 -30.41 6.56
CA ILE A 735 17.44 -30.34 7.98
C ILE A 735 17.43 -31.71 8.63
N ALA A 736 16.42 -32.56 8.34
CA ALA A 736 16.35 -33.92 8.85
C ALA A 736 17.51 -34.77 8.33
N PHE A 737 17.85 -34.63 7.04
CA PHE A 737 18.97 -35.33 6.42
C PHE A 737 20.33 -34.95 7.03
N GLU A 738 20.58 -33.65 7.25
CA GLU A 738 21.78 -33.12 7.90
C GLU A 738 21.90 -33.61 9.36
N ASN A 739 20.78 -33.80 10.05
CA ASN A 739 20.71 -34.37 11.40
C ASN A 739 20.75 -35.90 11.41
N ASN A 740 21.01 -36.57 10.25
CA ASN A 740 21.01 -37.99 10.07
C ASN A 740 19.67 -38.69 10.41
N ASP A 741 18.57 -37.93 10.43
CA ASP A 741 17.22 -38.48 10.58
C ASP A 741 16.64 -38.86 9.20
N ILE A 742 17.09 -40.01 8.72
CA ILE A 742 16.80 -40.42 7.35
C ILE A 742 15.32 -40.72 7.12
N GLU A 743 14.59 -41.22 8.14
CA GLU A 743 13.15 -41.52 8.00
C GLU A 743 12.33 -40.23 7.78
N ASN A 744 12.53 -39.22 8.61
CA ASN A 744 11.85 -37.93 8.43
C ASN A 744 12.34 -37.22 7.16
N ALA A 745 13.61 -37.32 6.82
CA ALA A 745 14.11 -36.78 5.55
C ALA A 745 13.37 -37.38 4.33
N ILE A 746 13.21 -38.69 4.29
CA ILE A 746 12.43 -39.36 3.23
C ILE A 746 11.00 -38.87 3.20
N LYS A 747 10.33 -38.80 4.35
CA LYS A 747 8.93 -38.37 4.46
C LYS A 747 8.74 -36.95 3.87
N HIS A 748 9.57 -36.00 4.29
CA HIS A 748 9.47 -34.60 3.85
C HIS A 748 9.88 -34.45 2.39
N PHE A 749 10.93 -35.14 1.93
CA PHE A 749 11.32 -35.17 0.51
C PHE A 749 10.24 -35.79 -0.38
N GLN A 750 9.55 -36.86 0.07
CA GLN A 750 8.43 -37.44 -0.67
C GLN A 750 7.27 -36.43 -0.84
N TYR A 751 6.93 -35.72 0.21
CA TYR A 751 5.90 -34.68 0.14
C TYR A 751 6.31 -33.53 -0.79
N ALA A 752 7.55 -33.06 -0.68
CA ALA A 752 8.08 -32.03 -1.58
C ALA A 752 8.13 -32.52 -3.05
N ALA A 753 8.49 -33.79 -3.27
CA ALA A 753 8.54 -34.41 -4.58
C ALA A 753 7.15 -34.51 -5.25
N GLN A 754 6.08 -34.80 -4.48
CA GLN A 754 4.70 -34.76 -4.95
C GLN A 754 4.29 -33.35 -5.41
N GLY A 755 4.88 -32.31 -4.82
CA GLY A 755 4.72 -30.91 -5.24
C GLY A 755 5.65 -30.49 -6.38
N ASN A 756 6.19 -31.45 -7.13
CA ASN A 756 7.07 -31.21 -8.29
C ASN A 756 8.40 -30.50 -7.97
N ILE A 757 8.92 -30.63 -6.75
CA ILE A 757 10.26 -30.10 -6.42
C ILE A 757 11.31 -31.04 -6.98
N SER A 758 11.98 -30.65 -8.05
CA SER A 758 12.99 -31.47 -8.76
C SER A 758 14.16 -31.90 -7.86
N ASN A 759 14.64 -30.99 -6.99
CA ASN A 759 15.67 -31.28 -6.00
C ASN A 759 15.24 -32.35 -4.98
N ALA A 760 13.98 -32.40 -4.59
CA ALA A 760 13.47 -33.40 -3.65
C ALA A 760 13.54 -34.80 -4.21
N TRP A 761 13.18 -35.01 -5.48
CA TRP A 761 13.36 -36.26 -6.17
C TRP A 761 14.84 -36.68 -6.25
N PHE A 762 15.72 -35.71 -6.51
CA PHE A 762 17.16 -35.96 -6.60
C PHE A 762 17.75 -36.39 -5.24
N ASP A 763 17.35 -35.74 -4.14
CA ASP A 763 17.85 -36.07 -2.81
C ASP A 763 17.26 -37.39 -2.27
N LEU A 764 16.01 -37.72 -2.59
CA LEU A 764 15.46 -39.07 -2.40
C LEU A 764 16.29 -40.14 -3.12
N ALA A 765 16.64 -39.87 -4.37
CA ALA A 765 17.44 -40.77 -5.17
C ALA A 765 18.83 -41.01 -4.53
N LYS A 766 19.48 -39.99 -3.99
CA LYS A 766 20.73 -40.07 -3.23
C LYS A 766 20.59 -40.98 -2.00
N ILE A 767 19.49 -40.85 -1.24
CA ILE A 767 19.25 -41.70 -0.07
C ILE A 767 19.09 -43.15 -0.53
N HIS A 768 18.27 -43.41 -1.53
CA HIS A 768 18.05 -44.78 -2.04
C HIS A 768 19.26 -45.35 -2.78
N SER A 769 20.20 -44.56 -3.23
CA SER A 769 21.42 -45.02 -3.89
C SER A 769 22.61 -45.30 -2.93
N ASN A 770 22.47 -44.94 -1.65
CA ASN A 770 23.54 -45.09 -0.69
C ASN A 770 23.41 -46.41 0.10
N GLU A 771 24.35 -47.30 -0.06
CA GLU A 771 24.40 -48.62 0.58
C GLU A 771 24.48 -48.57 2.11
N SER A 772 24.89 -47.45 2.69
CA SER A 772 24.97 -47.30 4.14
C SER A 772 23.63 -47.04 4.81
N TYR A 773 22.59 -46.74 4.05
CA TYR A 773 21.26 -46.49 4.59
C TYR A 773 20.36 -47.71 4.49
N ALA A 774 19.51 -47.94 5.50
CA ALA A 774 18.55 -49.03 5.52
C ALA A 774 17.52 -48.98 4.37
N HIS A 775 17.40 -47.86 3.73
CA HIS A 775 16.50 -47.57 2.60
C HIS A 775 17.17 -47.73 1.21
N TYR A 776 18.36 -48.35 1.16
CA TYR A 776 19.06 -48.65 -0.07
C TYR A 776 18.19 -49.46 -1.04
N ASP A 777 17.95 -48.92 -2.22
CA ASP A 777 17.15 -49.53 -3.27
C ASP A 777 17.52 -48.89 -4.62
N VAL A 778 18.35 -49.58 -5.41
CA VAL A 778 18.83 -49.09 -6.70
C VAL A 778 17.70 -48.80 -7.69
N ALA A 779 16.63 -49.65 -7.68
CA ALA A 779 15.51 -49.46 -8.59
C ALA A 779 14.71 -48.18 -8.24
N LYS A 780 14.45 -47.96 -6.96
CA LYS A 780 13.83 -46.71 -6.49
C LYS A 780 14.72 -45.50 -6.74
N ALA A 781 16.01 -45.62 -6.51
CA ALA A 781 16.97 -44.57 -6.81
C ALA A 781 16.89 -44.13 -8.28
N GLN A 782 16.93 -45.10 -9.21
CA GLN A 782 16.84 -44.79 -10.63
C GLN A 782 15.49 -44.18 -11.03
N LEU A 783 14.38 -44.65 -10.44
CA LEU A 783 13.08 -44.06 -10.67
C LEU A 783 13.03 -42.59 -10.17
N CYS A 784 13.53 -42.33 -8.97
CA CYS A 784 13.61 -40.96 -8.42
C CYS A 784 14.52 -40.06 -9.25
N TYR A 785 15.69 -40.54 -9.70
CA TYR A 785 16.53 -39.78 -10.63
C TYR A 785 15.84 -39.51 -11.96
N SER A 786 15.07 -40.47 -12.51
CA SER A 786 14.31 -40.24 -13.74
C SER A 786 13.26 -39.15 -13.59
N ASN A 787 12.52 -39.13 -12.46
CA ASN A 787 11.59 -38.08 -12.15
C ASN A 787 12.28 -36.71 -11.98
N ALA A 788 13.39 -36.67 -11.25
CA ALA A 788 14.22 -35.47 -11.12
C ALA A 788 14.70 -34.95 -12.49
N LEU A 789 15.19 -35.83 -13.36
CA LEU A 789 15.68 -35.50 -14.70
C LEU A 789 14.58 -34.83 -15.54
N ASN A 790 13.38 -35.41 -15.57
CA ASN A 790 12.25 -34.88 -16.33
C ASN A 790 11.80 -33.51 -15.81
N LEU A 791 11.77 -33.31 -14.50
CA LEU A 791 11.43 -32.05 -13.90
C LEU A 791 12.52 -30.99 -14.17
N TYR A 792 13.80 -31.31 -13.99
CA TYR A 792 14.87 -30.37 -14.33
C TYR A 792 14.85 -29.93 -15.80
N ILE A 793 14.51 -30.82 -16.73
CA ILE A 793 14.34 -30.45 -18.14
C ILE A 793 13.19 -29.48 -18.31
N THR A 794 12.09 -29.70 -17.59
CA THR A 794 10.92 -28.82 -17.61
C THR A 794 11.25 -27.45 -16.98
N ASP A 795 11.89 -27.48 -15.80
CA ASP A 795 12.32 -26.27 -15.07
C ASP A 795 13.28 -25.43 -15.93
N TYR A 796 14.24 -26.09 -16.62
CA TYR A 796 15.15 -25.37 -17.50
C TYR A 796 14.48 -24.72 -18.70
N LYS A 797 13.46 -25.37 -19.28
CA LYS A 797 12.69 -24.77 -20.39
C LYS A 797 11.90 -23.53 -19.96
N GLN A 798 11.43 -23.52 -18.73
CA GLN A 798 10.69 -22.38 -18.17
C GLN A 798 11.66 -21.27 -17.76
N ASN A 799 12.78 -21.63 -17.16
CA ASN A 799 13.77 -20.72 -16.61
C ASN A 799 15.19 -21.25 -16.75
N PRO A 800 15.84 -21.00 -17.90
CA PRO A 800 17.22 -21.44 -18.14
C PRO A 800 18.18 -20.83 -17.11
N ASN A 801 18.96 -21.68 -16.44
CA ASN A 801 20.02 -21.26 -15.52
C ASN A 801 21.17 -22.28 -15.47
N ASP A 802 22.32 -21.85 -15.00
CA ASP A 802 23.55 -22.61 -14.95
C ASP A 802 23.48 -23.83 -14.03
N TYR A 803 22.79 -23.69 -12.88
CA TYR A 803 22.67 -24.76 -11.89
C TYR A 803 21.92 -25.97 -12.45
N ILE A 804 20.72 -25.73 -13.04
CA ILE A 804 19.91 -26.83 -13.61
C ILE A 804 20.65 -27.48 -14.80
N ALA A 805 21.23 -26.69 -15.70
CA ALA A 805 21.97 -27.19 -16.82
C ALA A 805 23.18 -28.04 -16.36
N TYR A 806 23.93 -27.58 -15.36
CA TYR A 806 25.03 -28.34 -14.77
C TYR A 806 24.56 -29.67 -14.12
N ARG A 807 23.42 -29.63 -13.42
CA ARG A 807 22.81 -30.85 -12.84
C ARG A 807 22.43 -31.85 -13.93
N LEU A 808 21.76 -31.43 -14.99
CA LEU A 808 21.39 -32.26 -16.13
C LEU A 808 22.63 -32.86 -16.78
N GLY A 809 23.71 -32.08 -17.00
CA GLY A 809 24.97 -32.55 -17.52
C GLY A 809 25.55 -33.69 -16.69
N ASN A 810 25.56 -33.55 -15.36
CA ASN A 810 26.04 -34.60 -14.44
C ASN A 810 25.15 -35.86 -14.46
N MET A 811 23.83 -35.67 -14.56
CA MET A 811 22.89 -36.80 -14.60
C MET A 811 23.13 -37.67 -15.86
N TYR A 812 23.27 -37.05 -17.02
CA TYR A 812 23.60 -37.75 -18.27
C TYR A 812 25.01 -38.36 -18.26
N LEU A 813 26.00 -37.66 -17.66
CA LEU A 813 27.38 -38.16 -17.56
C LEU A 813 27.51 -39.41 -16.70
N LYS A 814 26.72 -39.49 -15.62
CA LYS A 814 26.74 -40.57 -14.65
C LYS A 814 25.66 -41.64 -14.87
N GLY A 815 24.76 -41.44 -15.82
CA GLY A 815 23.62 -42.37 -16.04
C GLY A 815 22.60 -42.36 -14.86
N LEU A 816 22.33 -41.19 -14.27
CA LEU A 816 21.38 -41.05 -13.17
C LEU A 816 19.94 -40.83 -13.71
N GLY A 817 19.10 -41.82 -13.57
CA GLY A 817 17.71 -41.82 -14.08
C GLY A 817 17.59 -42.00 -15.60
N THR A 818 18.70 -42.23 -16.26
CA THR A 818 18.81 -42.45 -17.70
C THR A 818 20.05 -43.31 -17.99
N ASP A 819 20.22 -43.79 -19.20
CA ASP A 819 21.51 -44.38 -19.63
C ASP A 819 22.56 -43.27 -19.74
N MET A 820 23.81 -43.63 -19.49
CA MET A 820 24.93 -42.70 -19.67
C MET A 820 24.99 -42.20 -21.13
N ASN A 821 24.91 -40.88 -21.30
CA ASN A 821 24.93 -40.29 -22.62
C ASN A 821 25.87 -39.08 -22.67
N ILE A 822 27.07 -39.32 -23.18
CA ILE A 822 28.12 -38.27 -23.21
C ILE A 822 27.74 -37.08 -24.09
N ASN A 823 27.06 -37.31 -25.21
CA ASN A 823 26.65 -36.23 -26.10
C ASN A 823 25.62 -35.30 -25.40
N GLN A 824 24.65 -35.87 -24.68
CA GLN A 824 23.72 -35.06 -23.87
C GLN A 824 24.45 -34.37 -22.70
N ALA A 825 25.40 -35.03 -22.07
CA ALA A 825 26.21 -34.42 -21.02
C ALA A 825 26.97 -33.18 -21.54
N ILE A 826 27.62 -33.30 -22.70
CA ILE A 826 28.30 -32.18 -23.36
C ILE A 826 27.33 -31.06 -23.68
N TYR A 827 26.16 -31.36 -24.24
CA TYR A 827 25.13 -30.38 -24.55
C TYR A 827 24.76 -29.58 -23.30
N TRP A 828 24.40 -30.23 -22.21
CA TRP A 828 23.96 -29.56 -21.00
C TRP A 828 25.08 -28.81 -20.27
N PHE A 829 26.29 -29.35 -20.24
CA PHE A 829 27.45 -28.61 -19.73
C PHE A 829 27.76 -27.38 -20.59
N SER A 830 27.57 -27.46 -21.93
CA SER A 830 27.74 -26.31 -22.80
C SER A 830 26.66 -25.26 -22.58
N GLU A 831 25.41 -25.69 -22.27
CA GLU A 831 24.38 -24.77 -21.85
C GLU A 831 24.73 -24.07 -20.50
N ALA A 832 25.24 -24.80 -19.53
CA ALA A 832 25.69 -24.21 -18.25
C ALA A 832 26.91 -23.28 -18.44
N GLU A 833 27.81 -23.60 -19.38
CA GLU A 833 28.99 -22.77 -19.68
C GLU A 833 28.64 -21.44 -20.33
N LYS A 834 27.49 -21.31 -21.03
CA LYS A 834 26.96 -20.01 -21.53
C LYS A 834 26.67 -19.01 -20.41
N PHE A 835 26.36 -19.51 -19.23
CA PHE A 835 26.19 -18.73 -17.99
C PHE A 835 27.51 -18.63 -17.18
N GLU A 836 28.64 -18.90 -17.78
CA GLU A 836 29.98 -18.85 -17.15
C GLU A 836 30.15 -19.80 -15.95
N ASN A 837 29.41 -20.95 -15.96
CA ASN A 837 29.57 -21.96 -14.90
C ASN A 837 30.92 -22.63 -14.97
N ALA A 838 31.82 -22.30 -14.01
CA ALA A 838 33.19 -22.79 -13.95
C ALA A 838 33.27 -24.32 -13.83
N ASN A 839 32.33 -24.95 -13.09
CA ASN A 839 32.29 -26.39 -12.91
C ASN A 839 31.89 -27.11 -14.23
N ALA A 840 31.00 -26.50 -15.00
CA ALA A 840 30.62 -27.04 -16.31
C ALA A 840 31.80 -26.96 -17.31
N ALA A 841 32.49 -25.83 -17.37
CA ALA A 841 33.71 -25.69 -18.15
C ALA A 841 34.78 -26.73 -17.73
N TYR A 842 34.95 -26.98 -16.43
CA TYR A 842 35.85 -28.02 -15.94
C TYR A 842 35.43 -29.41 -16.42
N GLN A 843 34.13 -29.76 -16.36
CA GLN A 843 33.64 -31.06 -16.83
C GLN A 843 33.82 -31.25 -18.34
N LEU A 844 33.56 -30.19 -19.15
CA LEU A 844 33.84 -30.20 -20.56
C LEU A 844 35.35 -30.43 -20.85
N GLY A 845 36.21 -29.68 -20.14
CA GLY A 845 37.65 -29.89 -20.22
C GLY A 845 38.07 -31.35 -19.89
N TYR A 846 37.47 -31.92 -18.85
CA TYR A 846 37.74 -33.31 -18.44
C TYR A 846 37.25 -34.31 -19.48
N ILE A 847 36.05 -34.16 -20.05
CA ILE A 847 35.51 -35.05 -21.09
C ILE A 847 36.42 -35.07 -22.33
N TYR A 848 36.87 -33.89 -22.80
CA TYR A 848 37.75 -33.81 -23.96
C TYR A 848 39.20 -34.15 -23.63
N HIS A 849 39.63 -34.15 -22.40
CA HIS A 849 40.97 -34.57 -22.00
C HIS A 849 41.08 -36.09 -21.81
N SER A 850 39.98 -36.72 -21.36
CA SER A 850 39.98 -38.15 -20.95
C SER A 850 39.82 -39.08 -22.17
N GLU A 851 40.66 -40.10 -22.23
CA GLU A 851 40.54 -41.21 -23.23
C GLU A 851 39.29 -42.05 -23.01
N LYS A 852 38.75 -42.02 -21.78
CA LYS A 852 37.60 -42.85 -21.36
C LYS A 852 36.36 -42.67 -22.25
N TYR A 853 36.15 -41.51 -22.83
CA TYR A 853 34.96 -41.18 -23.58
C TYR A 853 35.13 -41.25 -25.10
N GLY A 854 36.34 -41.49 -25.59
CA GLY A 854 36.63 -41.60 -27.04
C GLY A 854 36.48 -40.27 -27.82
N LEU A 855 36.47 -39.14 -27.12
CA LEU A 855 36.27 -37.79 -27.67
C LEU A 855 37.50 -36.88 -27.45
N GLN A 856 38.69 -37.50 -27.27
CA GLN A 856 39.89 -36.76 -26.92
C GLN A 856 40.22 -35.62 -27.90
N ASN A 857 40.31 -34.41 -27.35
CA ASN A 857 40.70 -33.21 -28.06
C ASN A 857 41.43 -32.27 -27.10
N ASN A 858 42.78 -32.32 -27.15
CA ASN A 858 43.61 -31.58 -26.21
C ASN A 858 43.48 -30.05 -26.35
N GLU A 859 43.16 -29.54 -27.51
CA GLU A 859 42.96 -28.10 -27.76
C GLU A 859 41.66 -27.61 -27.09
N LEU A 860 40.56 -28.31 -27.35
CA LEU A 860 39.27 -28.02 -26.69
C LEU A 860 39.38 -28.20 -25.18
N ALA A 861 39.99 -29.27 -24.71
CA ALA A 861 40.23 -29.51 -23.29
C ALA A 861 40.97 -28.35 -22.64
N SER A 862 42.08 -27.91 -23.24
CA SER A 862 42.88 -26.79 -22.76
C SER A 862 42.10 -25.48 -22.72
N ASN A 863 41.27 -25.23 -23.72
CA ASN A 863 40.42 -24.03 -23.76
C ASN A 863 39.39 -24.03 -22.63
N TYR A 864 38.66 -25.11 -22.46
CA TYR A 864 37.66 -25.23 -21.36
C TYR A 864 38.32 -25.18 -19.97
N PHE A 865 39.47 -25.84 -19.78
CA PHE A 865 40.18 -25.72 -18.51
C PHE A 865 40.66 -24.30 -18.22
N ARG A 866 41.07 -23.53 -19.25
CA ARG A 866 41.48 -22.14 -19.08
C ARG A 866 40.30 -21.25 -18.67
N LYS A 867 39.13 -21.47 -19.28
CA LYS A 867 37.90 -20.81 -18.89
C LYS A 867 37.51 -21.12 -17.43
N ALA A 868 37.55 -22.40 -17.05
CA ALA A 868 37.29 -22.84 -15.69
C ALA A 868 38.23 -22.20 -14.67
N LEU A 869 39.54 -22.20 -14.95
CA LEU A 869 40.54 -21.60 -14.06
C LEU A 869 40.36 -20.10 -13.91
N SER A 870 40.09 -19.38 -15.00
CA SER A 870 39.79 -17.94 -14.96
C SER A 870 38.59 -17.64 -14.06
N ALA A 871 37.49 -18.38 -14.25
CA ALA A 871 36.28 -18.19 -13.42
C ALA A 871 36.51 -18.56 -11.94
N TYR A 872 37.30 -19.63 -11.67
CA TYR A 872 37.68 -19.96 -10.29
C TYR A 872 38.52 -18.89 -9.62
N LEU A 873 39.49 -18.29 -10.34
CA LEU A 873 40.32 -17.20 -9.81
C LEU A 873 39.50 -15.94 -9.52
N ILE A 874 38.57 -15.57 -10.40
CA ILE A 874 37.65 -14.45 -10.18
C ILE A 874 36.82 -14.72 -8.93
N ARG A 875 36.23 -15.92 -8.83
CA ARG A 875 35.39 -16.29 -7.68
C ARG A 875 36.17 -16.29 -6.37
N PHE A 876 37.41 -16.78 -6.38
CA PHE A 876 38.26 -16.78 -5.19
C PHE A 876 38.68 -15.37 -4.78
N ASN A 877 38.94 -14.48 -5.73
CA ASN A 877 39.24 -13.08 -5.43
C ASN A 877 38.07 -12.36 -4.75
N ASN A 878 36.82 -12.72 -5.12
CA ASN A 878 35.63 -12.18 -4.51
C ASN A 878 35.33 -12.79 -3.13
N ASN A 879 35.70 -14.07 -2.91
CA ASN A 879 35.55 -14.76 -1.63
C ASN A 879 36.82 -15.54 -1.27
N GLN A 880 37.76 -14.89 -0.59
CA GLN A 880 39.07 -15.46 -0.25
C GLN A 880 39.02 -16.51 0.87
N THR A 881 37.83 -16.90 1.35
CA THR A 881 37.67 -17.91 2.43
C THR A 881 37.28 -19.30 1.92
N ASP A 882 37.06 -19.48 0.60
CA ASP A 882 36.69 -20.77 0.01
C ASP A 882 37.90 -21.71 -0.11
N SER A 883 38.07 -22.56 0.88
CA SER A 883 39.16 -23.52 0.98
C SER A 883 39.16 -24.60 -0.12
N GLU A 884 38.00 -25.00 -0.58
CA GLU A 884 37.83 -26.00 -1.64
C GLU A 884 38.21 -25.44 -3.02
N LEU A 885 37.82 -24.15 -3.23
CA LEU A 885 38.17 -23.44 -4.46
C LEU A 885 39.71 -23.26 -4.56
N ALA A 886 40.35 -22.90 -3.44
CA ALA A 886 41.80 -22.82 -3.37
C ALA A 886 42.46 -24.20 -3.71
N LEU A 887 41.93 -25.30 -3.17
CA LEU A 887 42.36 -26.66 -3.50
C LEU A 887 42.24 -26.95 -5.00
N ARG A 888 41.12 -26.63 -5.62
CA ARG A 888 40.86 -26.81 -7.05
C ARG A 888 41.83 -26.02 -7.89
N ILE A 889 42.03 -24.74 -7.58
CA ILE A 889 43.03 -23.92 -8.30
C ILE A 889 44.44 -24.53 -8.21
N GLY A 890 44.83 -25.02 -7.04
CA GLY A 890 46.09 -25.74 -6.89
C GLY A 890 46.21 -26.97 -7.80
N THR A 891 45.09 -27.69 -7.99
CA THR A 891 45.02 -28.86 -8.89
C THR A 891 45.28 -28.49 -10.36
N PHE A 892 44.75 -27.32 -10.81
CA PHE A 892 45.03 -26.84 -12.18
C PHE A 892 46.51 -26.61 -12.43
N TYR A 893 47.22 -26.01 -11.47
CA TYR A 893 48.66 -25.76 -11.57
C TYR A 893 49.47 -27.07 -11.45
N GLN A 894 49.01 -28.04 -10.59
CA GLN A 894 49.70 -29.30 -10.40
C GLN A 894 49.71 -30.14 -11.68
N TYR A 895 48.59 -30.25 -12.38
CA TYR A 895 48.42 -31.07 -13.56
C TYR A 895 48.59 -30.32 -14.87
N GLY A 896 48.76 -28.99 -14.84
CA GLY A 896 48.88 -28.15 -16.05
C GLY A 896 47.60 -28.14 -16.87
N LEU A 897 46.41 -28.10 -16.19
CA LEU A 897 45.14 -28.12 -16.88
C LEU A 897 44.85 -26.76 -17.54
N GLY A 898 44.95 -26.69 -18.89
CA GLY A 898 44.78 -25.49 -19.69
C GLY A 898 45.87 -24.42 -19.53
N ILE A 899 46.84 -24.66 -18.71
CA ILE A 899 48.00 -23.82 -18.44
C ILE A 899 49.28 -24.66 -18.40
N GLU A 900 50.43 -24.00 -18.36
CA GLU A 900 51.68 -24.68 -18.11
C GLU A 900 51.72 -25.24 -16.67
N ARG A 901 52.24 -26.45 -16.50
CA ARG A 901 52.37 -27.10 -15.20
C ARG A 901 53.35 -26.31 -14.32
N ASP A 902 52.85 -25.91 -13.14
CA ASP A 902 53.61 -25.10 -12.17
C ASP A 902 53.39 -25.65 -10.75
N ILE A 903 54.34 -26.46 -10.30
CA ILE A 903 54.27 -27.17 -9.04
C ILE A 903 54.43 -26.19 -7.85
N GLU A 904 55.22 -25.11 -8.01
CA GLU A 904 55.42 -24.11 -6.95
C GLU A 904 54.13 -23.36 -6.69
N LYS A 905 53.45 -22.92 -7.73
CA LYS A 905 52.11 -22.32 -7.60
C LYS A 905 51.08 -23.28 -7.07
N ALA A 906 51.12 -24.55 -7.48
CA ALA A 906 50.25 -25.60 -6.94
C ALA A 906 50.41 -25.71 -5.42
N LEU A 907 51.65 -25.82 -4.94
CA LEU A 907 51.94 -25.91 -3.48
C LEU A 907 51.51 -24.62 -2.73
N LEU A 908 51.65 -23.42 -3.35
CA LEU A 908 51.20 -22.17 -2.77
C LEU A 908 49.66 -22.19 -2.54
N TRP A 909 48.89 -22.58 -3.56
CA TRP A 909 47.45 -22.70 -3.46
C TRP A 909 46.99 -23.78 -2.49
N TYR A 910 47.68 -24.92 -2.44
CA TYR A 910 47.37 -25.97 -1.45
C TYR A 910 47.65 -25.49 -0.02
N LYS A 911 48.74 -24.74 0.22
CA LYS A 911 49.01 -24.11 1.53
C LYS A 911 47.91 -23.15 1.88
N LYS A 912 47.44 -22.32 0.91
CA LYS A 912 46.32 -21.43 1.13
C LYS A 912 45.03 -22.18 1.48
N ALA A 913 44.75 -23.30 0.82
CA ALA A 913 43.62 -24.16 1.15
C ALA A 913 43.72 -24.74 2.57
N VAL A 914 44.93 -25.14 3.00
CA VAL A 914 45.16 -25.64 4.38
C VAL A 914 44.98 -24.54 5.41
N GLU A 915 45.46 -23.30 5.14
CA GLU A 915 45.24 -22.13 6.00
C GLU A 915 43.75 -21.87 6.21
N LEU A 916 42.96 -22.13 5.19
CA LEU A 916 41.50 -22.03 5.20
C LEU A 916 40.79 -23.27 5.75
N GLY A 917 41.52 -24.25 6.27
CA GLY A 917 40.97 -25.42 6.96
C GLY A 917 40.71 -26.66 6.10
N ASN A 918 41.17 -26.70 4.85
CA ASN A 918 40.97 -27.87 3.96
C ASN A 918 41.94 -29.01 4.25
N ILE A 919 41.45 -30.10 4.88
CA ILE A 919 42.28 -31.25 5.27
C ILE A 919 42.83 -32.00 4.04
N LYS A 920 42.05 -32.06 2.95
CA LYS A 920 42.46 -32.74 1.69
C LYS A 920 43.67 -32.06 1.04
N ALA A 921 43.80 -30.73 1.22
CA ALA A 921 44.95 -30.00 0.67
C ALA A 921 46.25 -30.37 1.32
N GLN A 922 46.26 -30.79 2.59
CA GLN A 922 47.46 -31.30 3.27
C GLN A 922 47.94 -32.61 2.63
N GLN A 923 47.03 -33.53 2.32
CA GLN A 923 47.34 -34.76 1.62
C GLN A 923 47.92 -34.47 0.22
N LYS A 924 47.37 -33.51 -0.48
CA LYS A 924 47.86 -33.07 -1.81
C LYS A 924 49.25 -32.46 -1.76
N ILE A 925 49.61 -31.75 -0.73
CA ILE A 925 50.97 -31.26 -0.51
C ILE A 925 51.94 -32.46 -0.33
N GLU A 926 51.57 -33.43 0.52
CA GLU A 926 52.42 -34.63 0.78
C GLU A 926 52.60 -35.47 -0.50
N GLU A 927 51.55 -35.74 -1.27
CA GLU A 927 51.57 -36.43 -2.56
C GLU A 927 52.47 -35.69 -3.57
N THR A 928 52.29 -34.35 -3.68
CA THR A 928 53.04 -33.56 -4.65
C THR A 928 54.53 -33.52 -4.32
N ASN A 929 54.89 -33.36 -3.05
CA ASN A 929 56.27 -33.39 -2.61
C ASN A 929 56.92 -34.76 -2.82
N THR A 930 56.18 -35.87 -2.54
CA THR A 930 56.68 -37.24 -2.79
C THR A 930 56.90 -37.46 -4.29
N GLN A 931 56.03 -36.98 -5.15
CA GLN A 931 56.13 -37.12 -6.60
C GLN A 931 57.32 -36.31 -7.17
N GLN A 932 57.60 -35.12 -6.62
CA GLN A 932 58.81 -34.36 -6.94
C GLN A 932 60.08 -35.11 -6.55
N GLN A 933 60.13 -35.71 -5.35
CA GLN A 933 61.25 -36.50 -4.91
C GLN A 933 61.51 -37.73 -5.83
N ILE A 934 60.50 -38.48 -6.25
CA ILE A 934 60.55 -39.56 -7.18
C ILE A 934 61.03 -39.06 -8.55
N THR A 935 60.57 -37.92 -9.03
CA THR A 935 60.99 -37.35 -10.31
C THR A 935 62.48 -36.95 -10.30
N VAL A 936 62.94 -36.33 -9.21
CA VAL A 936 64.35 -35.95 -9.04
C VAL A 936 65.24 -37.22 -8.97
N LEU A 937 64.77 -38.24 -8.24
CA LEU A 937 65.52 -39.53 -8.18
C LEU A 937 65.58 -40.26 -9.53
N ASN A 938 64.49 -40.24 -10.30
CA ASN A 938 64.44 -40.80 -11.64
C ASN A 938 65.35 -40.02 -12.63
N LEU A 939 65.31 -38.69 -12.60
CA LEU A 939 66.17 -37.83 -13.41
C LEU A 939 67.64 -38.01 -13.03
N ALA A 940 67.97 -38.19 -11.76
CA ALA A 940 69.31 -38.49 -11.29
C ALA A 940 69.76 -39.87 -11.74
N SER A 941 68.87 -40.87 -11.72
CA SER A 941 69.12 -42.22 -12.24
C SER A 941 69.39 -42.26 -13.76
N ILE A 942 68.57 -41.49 -14.51
CA ILE A 942 68.68 -41.34 -15.98
C ILE A 942 69.98 -40.59 -16.33
N ALA A 943 70.34 -39.55 -15.59
CA ALA A 943 71.59 -38.79 -15.78
C ALA A 943 72.82 -39.63 -15.45
N ALA A 944 72.76 -40.51 -14.44
CA ALA A 944 73.78 -41.41 -14.11
C ALA A 944 73.97 -42.49 -15.25
N HIS A 945 72.87 -43.01 -15.86
CA HIS A 945 72.89 -43.89 -16.98
C HIS A 945 73.46 -43.29 -18.27
N MET A 946 73.26 -41.94 -18.46
CA MET A 946 73.80 -41.22 -19.65
C MET A 946 75.23 -40.75 -19.47
N GLY A 947 75.93 -41.15 -18.39
CA GLY A 947 77.34 -40.85 -18.18
C GLY A 947 77.69 -39.38 -17.90
N LYS A 948 76.76 -38.59 -17.55
CA LYS A 948 76.93 -37.22 -17.05
C LYS A 948 77.18 -37.27 -15.56
N ILE A 949 78.39 -36.87 -15.11
CA ILE A 949 78.75 -36.73 -13.68
C ILE A 949 77.93 -35.58 -13.10
N ILE A 950 76.82 -35.89 -12.40
CA ILE A 950 76.15 -34.93 -11.60
C ILE A 950 76.90 -34.86 -10.28
N ASN A 951 77.35 -33.67 -9.87
CA ASN A 951 78.08 -33.43 -8.66
C ASN A 951 77.24 -33.92 -7.44
N THR A 952 77.81 -34.81 -6.64
CA THR A 952 77.14 -35.39 -5.44
C THR A 952 76.74 -34.37 -4.42
N GLU A 953 77.29 -33.15 -4.42
CA GLU A 953 76.91 -32.06 -3.57
C GLU A 953 75.56 -31.46 -3.92
N THR A 954 75.18 -31.40 -5.22
CA THR A 954 73.83 -30.88 -5.66
C THR A 954 72.75 -31.87 -5.27
N ILE A 955 73.02 -33.19 -5.29
CA ILE A 955 72.04 -34.21 -4.83
C ILE A 955 71.90 -34.15 -3.30
N ALA A 956 73.03 -33.96 -2.60
CA ALA A 956 72.98 -33.83 -1.12
C ALA A 956 72.25 -32.58 -0.65
N ALA A 957 72.48 -31.44 -1.31
CA ALA A 957 71.76 -30.14 -1.01
C ALA A 957 70.25 -30.25 -1.31
N ALA A 958 69.86 -30.88 -2.44
CA ALA A 958 68.42 -31.09 -2.72
C ALA A 958 67.77 -32.02 -1.69
N LYS A 959 68.48 -33.11 -1.29
CA LYS A 959 68.01 -34.05 -0.26
C LYS A 959 67.91 -33.37 1.11
N GLN A 960 68.84 -32.51 1.45
CA GLN A 960 68.85 -31.81 2.74
C GLN A 960 67.71 -30.73 2.84
N LYS A 961 67.44 -30.01 1.76
CA LYS A 961 66.34 -29.05 1.66
C LYS A 961 64.96 -29.73 1.81
N TYR A 962 64.77 -30.86 1.09
CA TYR A 962 63.53 -31.60 1.14
C TYR A 962 63.28 -32.34 2.48
N THR A 963 64.35 -32.80 3.17
CA THR A 963 64.22 -33.41 4.50
C THR A 963 63.95 -32.34 5.60
N SER A 964 64.46 -31.12 5.49
CA SER A 964 64.13 -30.05 6.42
C SER A 964 62.67 -29.61 6.29
N ASP A 965 62.21 -29.39 5.07
CA ASP A 965 60.82 -28.93 4.81
C ASP A 965 59.78 -29.99 5.21
N SER A 966 60.05 -31.28 4.96
CA SER A 966 59.17 -32.38 5.39
C SER A 966 59.17 -32.58 6.93
N LYS A 967 60.31 -32.30 7.62
CA LYS A 967 60.40 -32.37 9.07
C LYS A 967 59.62 -31.21 9.72
N GLN A 968 59.76 -30.01 9.18
CA GLN A 968 58.99 -28.83 9.66
C GLN A 968 57.48 -29.02 9.54
N LEU A 969 57.00 -29.54 8.45
CA LEU A 969 55.56 -29.89 8.24
C LEU A 969 55.08 -30.98 9.18
N ARG A 970 55.93 -31.94 9.51
CA ARG A 970 55.60 -33.04 10.43
C ARG A 970 55.54 -32.54 11.87
N ASP A 971 56.43 -31.65 12.27
CA ASP A 971 56.50 -31.08 13.61
C ASP A 971 55.29 -30.13 13.83
N GLU A 972 54.86 -29.34 12.82
CA GLU A 972 53.65 -28.54 12.85
C GLU A 972 52.38 -29.41 12.95
N LYS A 973 52.32 -30.56 12.30
CA LYS A 973 51.19 -31.52 12.40
C LYS A 973 51.09 -32.16 13.78
N ILE A 974 52.23 -32.50 14.41
CA ILE A 974 52.28 -33.03 15.77
C ILE A 974 51.82 -31.97 16.79
N GLN A 975 52.21 -30.74 16.60
CA GLN A 975 51.79 -29.61 17.47
C GLN A 975 50.27 -29.32 17.37
N LYS A 976 49.65 -29.43 16.15
CA LYS A 976 48.21 -29.31 15.96
C LYS A 976 47.40 -30.47 16.52
N ILE A 977 47.92 -31.71 16.48
CA ILE A 977 47.27 -32.88 17.06
C ILE A 977 47.31 -32.80 18.59
N GLN A 978 48.36 -32.24 19.20
CA GLN A 978 48.48 -32.06 20.64
C GLN A 978 47.55 -30.94 21.19
N LEU A 979 47.07 -30.04 20.33
CA LEU A 979 46.14 -28.96 20.69
C LEU A 979 44.65 -29.36 20.66
N GLY A 980 44.29 -30.62 20.46
CA GLY A 980 43.00 -31.17 20.86
C GLY A 980 41.78 -30.83 19.99
N HIS A 981 41.95 -30.52 18.71
CA HIS A 981 40.80 -30.39 17.80
C HIS A 981 40.43 -31.76 17.19
N ALA A 982 39.57 -32.51 17.85
CA ALA A 982 38.86 -33.63 17.26
C ALA A 982 37.93 -33.10 16.16
N VAL A 983 38.24 -33.38 14.91
CA VAL A 983 37.33 -33.13 13.79
C VAL A 983 36.53 -34.40 13.59
N SER A 984 35.20 -34.32 13.75
CA SER A 984 34.26 -35.39 13.43
C SER A 984 34.33 -35.70 11.94
N ASP A 985 34.50 -36.97 11.60
CA ASP A 985 34.35 -37.49 10.26
C ASP A 985 32.87 -37.38 9.83
N ASN A 986 32.52 -36.33 9.11
CA ASN A 986 31.26 -36.25 8.37
C ASN A 986 31.58 -35.90 6.93
N PRO A 987 31.22 -36.77 5.98
CA PRO A 987 31.39 -36.47 4.57
C PRO A 987 30.37 -35.41 4.16
N ILE A 988 30.78 -34.13 4.13
CA ILE A 988 29.99 -33.05 3.56
C ILE A 988 29.82 -33.32 2.07
N SER A 989 28.59 -33.62 1.69
CA SER A 989 28.23 -33.85 0.28
C SER A 989 28.39 -32.52 -0.47
N TYR A 990 29.22 -32.54 -1.51
CA TYR A 990 29.41 -31.40 -2.42
C TYR A 990 28.21 -31.30 -3.36
N ASP A 991 27.33 -30.37 -3.05
CA ASP A 991 26.29 -29.95 -3.96
C ASP A 991 26.04 -28.43 -3.78
N TYR A 992 26.71 -27.67 -4.62
CA TYR A 992 26.30 -26.34 -5.03
C TYR A 992 25.92 -26.40 -6.49
#